data_5fef2a5775d1bbb179684c3d70157b3a
#
_entry.id   5fef2a5775d1bbb179684c3d70157b3a
#
_cell.length_a   1.000
_cell.length_b   1.000
_cell.length_c   1.000
_cell.angle_alpha   90.00
_cell.angle_beta   90.00
_cell.angle_gamma   90.00
#
_symmetry.space_group_name_H-M   'P 1'
#
loop_
_entity.id
_entity.type
_entity.pdbx_description
1 polymer ?
#
loop_
_entity_poly.entity_id
_entity_poly.type
_entity_poly.pdbx_seq_one_letter_code
_entity_poly.pdbx_strand_id
1 'polypeptide(L)'
;MTKNILFADNNVDFLDTRAEFLVKAGYNVIKATGRADAEKRLKEDNIHLAILDIRMENDDDDRDESGLILAKQKEYRSIPKIILTGYPIVKGVKGALKQQPDGFIPALDFVIKGDGVEALLNAIEEAFSYHVKINWNLVIDWKTTNQFSIIPLIEAGVEGAPLLQRAEELKDLFCRLFHDKERIRIDRLLWQQNGRIALTIFAFEDHVKPESFLVTCGRNPVANLEASRFDEFAPKAPSDTGTILSLKAETIHFGANAYLLTGNDLEDIQTLGDLYRSGPEKTFNTAVSKLFQETLLDWHQGKPVHANGMSLRALYLEHLGLEAKALLPSSLEDRMGAIEQQALLLGLHIEETENELNFRYGERNYTFPNPIRSLAEDFQDSDLVVSVPGVLSGENIVVDGTGRTWLTDFSSAGQAPLLWNYISLESAIRYDWSSTNDIIRLQEMEQCLANTDFSKLDMRDLEPIIRKPVRAIQLIRKHALRSVGKETNIYHQGILYHAIKRFYEFDPHAPLTSGEAVRIIHILISIATLSGLLERGTEKIKKTEQEDYPELQIDQNKRTVILGERVIRIPPSPFKLLFYLYQHTDRVCSTEELRKNVIGENYNATYIHTIINRIRELIEKDPENARYIVSEHSIGYQLDLHPK
;
A
#
# COMPACT_ATOMS: atom_id res chain seq x y z
N MET A 1 5.31 23.20 -29.86
CA MET A 1 5.21 21.73 -29.86
C MET A 1 4.77 21.27 -31.24
N THR A 2 5.39 20.22 -31.80
CA THR A 2 5.08 19.72 -33.16
C THR A 2 4.10 18.55 -33.08
N LYS A 3 3.18 18.46 -34.04
CA LYS A 3 2.23 17.35 -34.16
C LYS A 3 2.93 16.17 -34.81
N ASN A 4 3.19 15.09 -34.05
CA ASN A 4 3.89 13.89 -34.52
C ASN A 4 2.91 12.90 -35.14
N ILE A 5 3.14 12.52 -36.39
CA ILE A 5 2.34 11.54 -37.11
C ILE A 5 3.24 10.34 -37.45
N LEU A 6 2.86 9.15 -36.99
CA LEU A 6 3.41 7.91 -37.54
C LEU A 6 2.75 7.64 -38.89
N PHE A 7 3.52 7.47 -39.93
CA PHE A 7 3.03 7.05 -41.25
C PHE A 7 3.69 5.73 -41.62
N ALA A 8 2.90 4.67 -41.68
CA ALA A 8 3.35 3.32 -41.93
C ALA A 8 2.77 2.78 -43.26
N ASP A 9 3.65 2.48 -44.20
CA ASP A 9 3.32 1.97 -45.53
C ASP A 9 4.53 1.19 -46.06
N ASN A 10 4.35 0.00 -46.65
CA ASN A 10 5.44 -0.79 -47.21
C ASN A 10 5.92 -0.28 -48.57
N ASN A 11 5.11 0.53 -49.27
CA ASN A 11 5.51 1.21 -50.48
C ASN A 11 6.30 2.49 -50.17
N VAL A 12 7.64 2.39 -50.24
CA VAL A 12 8.56 3.47 -49.87
C VAL A 12 8.35 4.72 -50.70
N ASP A 13 8.14 4.60 -52.01
CA ASP A 13 7.95 5.74 -52.91
C ASP A 13 6.64 6.51 -52.58
N PHE A 14 5.58 5.78 -52.29
CA PHE A 14 4.33 6.37 -51.83
C PHE A 14 4.48 7.02 -50.47
N LEU A 15 5.10 6.34 -49.54
CA LEU A 15 5.37 6.83 -48.17
C LEU A 15 6.18 8.13 -48.22
N ASP A 16 7.28 8.17 -48.97
CA ASP A 16 8.15 9.35 -49.06
C ASP A 16 7.42 10.54 -49.67
N THR A 17 6.75 10.33 -50.81
CA THR A 17 6.00 11.38 -51.49
C THR A 17 4.92 11.97 -50.59
N ARG A 18 4.14 11.14 -49.90
CA ARG A 18 3.06 11.63 -49.02
C ARG A 18 3.59 12.26 -47.75
N ALA A 19 4.65 11.72 -47.16
CA ALA A 19 5.31 12.30 -45.99
C ALA A 19 5.83 13.72 -46.28
N GLU A 20 6.40 13.99 -47.47
CA GLU A 20 6.82 15.34 -47.84
C GLU A 20 5.67 16.35 -47.84
N PHE A 21 4.48 15.98 -48.30
CA PHE A 21 3.29 16.85 -48.27
C PHE A 21 2.85 17.13 -46.83
N LEU A 22 2.85 16.12 -45.95
CA LEU A 22 2.49 16.29 -44.55
C LEU A 22 3.52 17.17 -43.82
N VAL A 23 4.80 17.04 -44.10
CA VAL A 23 5.85 17.93 -43.58
C VAL A 23 5.64 19.36 -44.04
N LYS A 24 5.31 19.60 -45.32
CA LYS A 24 4.98 20.94 -45.84
C LYS A 24 3.71 21.52 -45.18
N ALA A 25 2.78 20.67 -44.76
CA ALA A 25 1.58 21.07 -44.00
C ALA A 25 1.88 21.35 -42.49
N GLY A 26 3.13 21.19 -42.03
CA GLY A 26 3.57 21.53 -40.67
C GLY A 26 3.56 20.37 -39.67
N TYR A 27 3.38 19.13 -40.14
CA TYR A 27 3.46 17.95 -39.30
C TYR A 27 4.89 17.40 -39.21
N ASN A 28 5.24 16.80 -38.07
CA ASN A 28 6.44 15.97 -37.97
C ASN A 28 6.08 14.53 -38.30
N VAL A 29 6.66 13.98 -39.38
CA VAL A 29 6.30 12.65 -39.87
C VAL A 29 7.38 11.63 -39.54
N ILE A 30 7.01 10.64 -38.77
CA ILE A 30 7.83 9.47 -38.43
C ILE A 30 7.40 8.34 -39.36
N LYS A 31 8.33 7.91 -40.23
CA LYS A 31 8.06 6.89 -41.27
C LYS A 31 8.34 5.50 -40.74
N ALA A 32 7.50 4.54 -41.13
CA ALA A 32 7.71 3.12 -40.94
C ALA A 32 7.41 2.34 -42.22
N THR A 33 8.30 1.43 -42.62
CA THR A 33 8.22 0.69 -43.89
C THR A 33 7.60 -0.69 -43.75
N GLY A 34 6.99 -0.99 -42.63
CA GLY A 34 6.32 -2.26 -42.38
C GLY A 34 5.80 -2.36 -40.95
N ARG A 35 5.10 -3.42 -40.62
CA ARG A 35 4.45 -3.61 -39.30
C ARG A 35 5.45 -3.59 -38.15
N ALA A 36 6.55 -4.34 -38.27
CA ALA A 36 7.55 -4.41 -37.19
C ALA A 36 8.18 -3.05 -36.86
N ASP A 37 8.48 -2.24 -37.91
CA ASP A 37 9.00 -0.88 -37.71
C ASP A 37 7.93 0.04 -37.12
N ALA A 38 6.66 -0.07 -37.58
CA ALA A 38 5.56 0.68 -37.01
C ALA A 38 5.33 0.36 -35.50
N GLU A 39 5.37 -0.93 -35.14
CA GLU A 39 5.28 -1.34 -33.72
C GLU A 39 6.43 -0.78 -32.88
N LYS A 40 7.65 -0.79 -33.43
CA LYS A 40 8.82 -0.18 -32.79
C LYS A 40 8.62 1.31 -32.54
N ARG A 41 8.18 2.05 -33.59
CA ARG A 41 7.91 3.50 -33.47
C ARG A 41 6.82 3.82 -32.47
N LEU A 42 5.74 3.03 -32.42
CA LEU A 42 4.67 3.19 -31.44
C LEU A 42 5.13 2.96 -29.98
N LYS A 43 6.22 2.21 -29.77
CA LYS A 43 6.81 1.95 -28.44
C LYS A 43 7.88 2.97 -28.03
N GLU A 44 8.57 3.56 -29.00
CA GLU A 44 9.75 4.39 -28.72
C GLU A 44 9.50 5.89 -28.92
N ASP A 45 8.58 6.26 -29.83
CA ASP A 45 8.34 7.65 -30.22
C ASP A 45 7.00 8.18 -29.66
N ASN A 46 6.97 9.46 -29.28
CA ASN A 46 5.74 10.10 -28.84
C ASN A 46 4.85 10.44 -30.04
N ILE A 47 3.94 9.53 -30.41
CA ILE A 47 3.04 9.63 -31.55
C ILE A 47 1.70 10.22 -31.12
N HIS A 48 1.21 11.23 -31.88
CA HIS A 48 -0.11 11.86 -31.65
C HIS A 48 -1.21 11.27 -32.53
N LEU A 49 -0.86 10.80 -33.72
CA LEU A 49 -1.76 10.18 -34.70
C LEU A 49 -0.98 9.14 -35.50
N ALA A 50 -1.56 7.97 -35.74
CA ALA A 50 -0.95 6.97 -36.64
C ALA A 50 -1.77 6.81 -37.92
N ILE A 51 -1.09 6.82 -39.06
CA ILE A 51 -1.63 6.51 -40.37
C ILE A 51 -1.07 5.16 -40.76
N LEU A 52 -1.94 4.16 -40.93
CA LEU A 52 -1.53 2.78 -41.15
C LEU A 52 -2.09 2.25 -42.44
N ASP A 53 -1.24 1.74 -43.34
CA ASP A 53 -1.72 0.94 -44.46
C ASP A 53 -2.29 -0.40 -43.99
N ILE A 54 -3.29 -0.93 -44.67
CA ILE A 54 -3.85 -2.25 -44.34
C ILE A 54 -2.84 -3.34 -44.59
N ARG A 55 -2.14 -3.30 -45.75
CA ARG A 55 -1.17 -4.30 -46.20
C ARG A 55 0.25 -3.80 -45.96
N MET A 56 0.73 -3.87 -44.73
CA MET A 56 2.05 -3.35 -44.39
C MET A 56 3.18 -4.36 -44.60
N GLU A 57 2.88 -5.63 -44.87
CA GLU A 57 3.90 -6.67 -45.11
C GLU A 57 4.00 -7.08 -46.57
N ASN A 58 2.87 -7.22 -47.28
CA ASN A 58 2.86 -7.63 -48.70
C ASN A 58 1.63 -7.09 -49.44
N ASP A 59 1.84 -6.13 -50.31
CA ASP A 59 0.80 -5.54 -51.16
C ASP A 59 0.09 -6.53 -52.10
N ASP A 60 0.80 -7.58 -52.53
CA ASP A 60 0.30 -8.59 -53.47
C ASP A 60 -0.56 -9.67 -52.76
N ASP A 61 -0.53 -9.75 -51.45
CA ASP A 61 -1.35 -10.71 -50.68
C ASP A 61 -2.68 -10.08 -50.23
N ASP A 62 -3.77 -10.53 -50.87
CA ASP A 62 -5.12 -10.09 -50.53
C ASP A 62 -5.57 -10.42 -49.09
N ARG A 63 -4.81 -11.26 -48.39
CA ARG A 63 -5.07 -11.66 -47.01
C ARG A 63 -4.25 -10.86 -45.99
N ASP A 64 -3.33 -10.01 -46.44
CA ASP A 64 -2.57 -9.16 -45.54
C ASP A 64 -3.45 -8.09 -44.92
N GLU A 65 -3.76 -8.27 -43.64
CA GLU A 65 -4.46 -7.33 -42.77
C GLU A 65 -3.55 -6.82 -41.63
N SER A 66 -2.22 -6.82 -41.86
CA SER A 66 -1.21 -6.50 -40.83
C SER A 66 -1.45 -5.14 -40.17
N GLY A 67 -1.86 -4.12 -40.93
CA GLY A 67 -2.21 -2.80 -40.38
C GLY A 67 -3.49 -2.78 -39.56
N LEU A 68 -4.52 -3.55 -39.96
CA LEU A 68 -5.74 -3.69 -39.19
C LEU A 68 -5.50 -4.45 -37.87
N ILE A 69 -4.60 -5.44 -37.89
CA ILE A 69 -4.18 -6.18 -36.71
C ILE A 69 -3.50 -5.22 -35.73
N LEU A 70 -2.56 -4.40 -36.24
CA LEU A 70 -1.87 -3.39 -35.44
C LEU A 70 -2.84 -2.35 -34.87
N ALA A 71 -3.79 -1.86 -35.68
CA ALA A 71 -4.80 -0.91 -35.22
C ALA A 71 -5.69 -1.44 -34.08
N LYS A 72 -5.93 -2.76 -34.04
CA LYS A 72 -6.75 -3.43 -33.01
C LYS A 72 -5.99 -3.75 -31.71
N GLN A 73 -4.66 -3.58 -31.67
CA GLN A 73 -3.88 -3.85 -30.47
C GLN A 73 -4.24 -2.88 -29.35
N LYS A 74 -4.63 -3.42 -28.19
CA LYS A 74 -5.07 -2.63 -27.02
C LYS A 74 -3.93 -1.82 -26.41
N GLU A 75 -2.71 -2.23 -26.61
CA GLU A 75 -1.49 -1.55 -26.15
C GLU A 75 -1.39 -0.12 -26.71
N TYR A 76 -1.85 0.11 -27.95
CA TYR A 76 -1.80 1.41 -28.65
C TYR A 76 -3.17 2.09 -28.75
N ARG A 77 -4.13 1.73 -27.89
CA ARG A 77 -5.50 2.27 -27.97
C ARG A 77 -5.59 3.77 -27.69
N SER A 78 -4.63 4.33 -26.93
CA SER A 78 -4.57 5.76 -26.63
C SER A 78 -4.13 6.61 -27.82
N ILE A 79 -3.54 5.99 -28.87
CA ILE A 79 -3.12 6.69 -30.08
C ILE A 79 -4.22 6.58 -31.12
N PRO A 80 -4.83 7.72 -31.56
CA PRO A 80 -5.79 7.75 -32.65
C PRO A 80 -5.19 7.25 -33.95
N LYS A 81 -5.98 6.54 -34.78
CA LYS A 81 -5.48 5.91 -35.99
C LYS A 81 -6.38 6.22 -37.18
N ILE A 82 -5.78 6.45 -38.35
CA ILE A 82 -6.42 6.52 -39.66
C ILE A 82 -5.89 5.34 -40.48
N ILE A 83 -6.80 4.59 -41.12
CA ILE A 83 -6.43 3.54 -42.04
C ILE A 83 -6.33 4.14 -43.47
N LEU A 84 -5.18 3.95 -44.11
CA LEU A 84 -4.96 4.38 -45.49
C LEU A 84 -4.69 3.14 -46.37
N THR A 85 -5.43 2.96 -47.45
CA THR A 85 -5.24 1.78 -48.30
C THR A 85 -5.57 2.02 -49.78
N GLY A 86 -4.88 1.29 -50.67
CA GLY A 86 -5.21 1.21 -52.08
C GLY A 86 -6.38 0.24 -52.39
N TYR A 87 -6.72 -0.64 -51.47
CA TYR A 87 -7.67 -1.73 -51.66
C TYR A 87 -8.75 -1.77 -50.58
N PRO A 88 -9.89 -1.08 -50.76
CA PRO A 88 -10.93 -1.02 -49.78
C PRO A 88 -11.66 -2.34 -49.59
N ILE A 89 -11.26 -3.13 -48.61
CA ILE A 89 -11.94 -4.37 -48.24
C ILE A 89 -13.05 -4.01 -47.26
N VAL A 90 -14.30 -3.97 -47.73
CA VAL A 90 -15.48 -3.53 -46.95
C VAL A 90 -15.63 -4.21 -45.59
N LYS A 91 -15.25 -5.47 -45.44
CA LYS A 91 -15.36 -6.21 -44.18
C LYS A 91 -14.29 -5.78 -43.18
N GLY A 92 -13.06 -5.56 -43.62
CA GLY A 92 -11.95 -5.09 -42.77
C GLY A 92 -12.18 -3.67 -42.26
N VAL A 93 -12.59 -2.77 -43.16
CA VAL A 93 -12.95 -1.38 -42.82
C VAL A 93 -14.06 -1.27 -41.77
N LYS A 94 -15.18 -1.98 -41.96
CA LYS A 94 -16.26 -2.03 -40.99
C LYS A 94 -15.79 -2.56 -39.62
N GLY A 95 -14.81 -3.49 -39.61
CA GLY A 95 -14.25 -4.02 -38.38
C GLY A 95 -13.33 -3.05 -37.65
N ALA A 96 -12.62 -2.17 -38.38
CA ALA A 96 -11.73 -1.15 -37.80
C ALA A 96 -12.48 0.05 -37.25
N LEU A 97 -13.56 0.48 -37.90
CA LEU A 97 -14.38 1.60 -37.49
C LEU A 97 -15.46 1.23 -36.45
N LYS A 98 -15.65 -0.06 -36.17
CA LYS A 98 -16.65 -0.51 -35.22
C LYS A 98 -16.13 -0.45 -33.78
N GLN A 99 -16.91 0.18 -32.91
CA GLN A 99 -16.67 0.15 -31.47
C GLN A 99 -16.65 -1.30 -30.95
N GLN A 100 -15.60 -1.64 -30.23
CA GLN A 100 -15.43 -2.93 -29.54
C GLN A 100 -16.31 -2.97 -28.28
N PRO A 101 -16.59 -4.15 -27.69
CA PRO A 101 -17.40 -4.26 -26.46
C PRO A 101 -16.87 -3.46 -25.26
N ASP A 102 -15.56 -3.18 -25.23
CA ASP A 102 -14.89 -2.36 -24.21
C ASP A 102 -14.86 -0.86 -24.53
N GLY A 103 -15.61 -0.44 -25.56
CA GLY A 103 -15.70 0.95 -25.99
C GLY A 103 -14.59 1.42 -26.93
N PHE A 104 -13.57 0.60 -27.18
CA PHE A 104 -12.45 0.95 -28.04
C PHE A 104 -12.84 0.98 -29.54
N ILE A 105 -12.41 2.02 -30.26
CA ILE A 105 -12.55 2.15 -31.71
C ILE A 105 -11.14 2.03 -32.31
N PRO A 106 -10.82 0.96 -33.07
CA PRO A 106 -9.48 0.71 -33.61
C PRO A 106 -8.96 1.79 -34.56
N ALA A 107 -9.82 2.39 -35.36
CA ALA A 107 -9.47 3.51 -36.24
C ALA A 107 -10.59 4.54 -36.27
N LEU A 108 -10.22 5.83 -36.35
CA LEU A 108 -11.14 6.95 -36.42
C LEU A 108 -11.76 7.10 -37.80
N ASP A 109 -10.92 6.92 -38.81
CA ASP A 109 -11.29 7.13 -40.20
C ASP A 109 -10.55 6.16 -41.13
N PHE A 110 -11.01 6.15 -42.39
CA PHE A 110 -10.51 5.32 -43.46
C PHE A 110 -10.42 6.15 -44.74
N VAL A 111 -9.21 6.23 -45.31
CA VAL A 111 -8.92 6.99 -46.54
C VAL A 111 -8.40 6.06 -47.62
N ILE A 112 -8.88 6.23 -48.87
CA ILE A 112 -8.40 5.47 -50.03
C ILE A 112 -7.19 6.19 -50.64
N LYS A 113 -6.10 5.48 -50.92
CA LYS A 113 -4.86 6.05 -51.51
C LYS A 113 -5.14 6.84 -52.80
N GLY A 114 -6.20 6.43 -53.56
CA GLY A 114 -6.64 7.07 -54.78
C GLY A 114 -7.38 8.41 -54.62
N ASP A 115 -7.90 8.72 -53.43
CA ASP A 115 -8.69 9.95 -53.16
C ASP A 115 -7.83 11.21 -53.10
N GLY A 116 -6.53 11.08 -53.21
CA GLY A 116 -5.60 12.22 -53.24
C GLY A 116 -5.08 12.65 -51.88
N VAL A 117 -4.21 13.69 -51.91
CA VAL A 117 -3.57 14.21 -50.69
C VAL A 117 -4.56 15.02 -49.82
N GLU A 118 -5.50 15.72 -50.47
CA GLU A 118 -6.48 16.57 -49.80
C GLU A 118 -7.39 15.74 -48.90
N ALA A 119 -7.84 14.56 -49.31
CA ALA A 119 -8.65 13.67 -48.50
C ALA A 119 -7.90 13.22 -47.23
N LEU A 120 -6.61 12.90 -47.36
CA LEU A 120 -5.76 12.51 -46.24
C LEU A 120 -5.54 13.69 -45.28
N LEU A 121 -5.28 14.89 -45.80
CA LEU A 121 -5.11 16.09 -44.96
C LEU A 121 -6.37 16.42 -44.20
N ASN A 122 -7.55 16.36 -44.83
CA ASN A 122 -8.84 16.60 -44.17
C ASN A 122 -9.09 15.59 -43.02
N ALA A 123 -8.82 14.31 -43.25
CA ALA A 123 -8.97 13.28 -42.22
C ALA A 123 -7.99 13.52 -41.04
N ILE A 124 -6.76 13.96 -41.32
CA ILE A 124 -5.78 14.33 -40.28
C ILE A 124 -6.24 15.56 -39.49
N GLU A 125 -6.72 16.60 -40.16
CA GLU A 125 -7.21 17.81 -39.52
C GLU A 125 -8.44 17.53 -38.64
N GLU A 126 -9.35 16.69 -39.11
CA GLU A 126 -10.50 16.23 -38.34
C GLU A 126 -10.07 15.42 -37.12
N ALA A 127 -9.10 14.50 -37.28
CA ALA A 127 -8.56 13.73 -36.16
C ALA A 127 -7.94 14.63 -35.08
N PHE A 128 -7.13 15.61 -35.47
CA PHE A 128 -6.51 16.57 -34.55
C PHE A 128 -7.52 17.54 -33.92
N SER A 129 -8.58 17.87 -34.60
CA SER A 129 -9.60 18.80 -34.09
C SER A 129 -10.57 18.19 -33.10
N TYR A 130 -10.93 16.91 -33.28
CA TYR A 130 -12.02 16.29 -32.52
C TYR A 130 -11.61 15.09 -31.67
N HIS A 131 -10.49 14.41 -32.01
CA HIS A 131 -10.12 13.16 -31.38
C HIS A 131 -8.79 13.21 -30.61
N VAL A 132 -7.88 14.08 -30.99
CA VAL A 132 -6.61 14.30 -30.28
C VAL A 132 -6.81 15.43 -29.27
N LYS A 133 -7.12 15.06 -28.03
CA LYS A 133 -7.36 16.01 -26.93
C LYS A 133 -6.05 16.55 -26.39
N ILE A 134 -5.48 17.54 -27.07
CA ILE A 134 -4.22 18.21 -26.69
C ILE A 134 -4.37 19.71 -26.91
N ASN A 135 -4.08 20.53 -25.90
CA ASN A 135 -3.97 21.98 -26.09
C ASN A 135 -2.56 22.33 -26.57
N TRP A 136 -2.40 22.52 -27.87
CA TRP A 136 -1.14 22.88 -28.50
C TRP A 136 -0.63 24.28 -28.11
N ASN A 137 -1.50 25.14 -27.62
CA ASN A 137 -1.24 26.52 -27.24
C ASN A 137 -1.21 26.74 -25.73
N LEU A 138 -1.26 25.67 -24.91
CA LEU A 138 -1.23 25.78 -23.46
C LEU A 138 0.01 26.53 -23.00
N VAL A 139 -0.22 27.61 -22.24
CA VAL A 139 0.87 28.37 -21.60
C VAL A 139 1.22 27.68 -20.29
N ILE A 140 2.49 27.29 -20.13
CA ILE A 140 2.99 26.61 -18.92
C ILE A 140 3.98 27.53 -18.21
N ASP A 141 3.57 28.06 -17.06
CA ASP A 141 4.39 28.90 -16.21
C ASP A 141 5.02 28.07 -15.08
N TRP A 142 6.35 28.02 -15.03
CA TRP A 142 7.12 27.36 -13.99
C TRP A 142 7.58 28.37 -12.95
N LYS A 143 7.22 28.18 -11.66
CA LYS A 143 7.55 29.14 -10.61
C LYS A 143 8.82 28.76 -9.83
N THR A 144 8.87 27.58 -9.23
CA THR A 144 9.97 27.15 -8.35
C THR A 144 10.78 25.98 -8.91
N THR A 145 10.35 25.37 -9.99
CA THR A 145 10.99 24.22 -10.65
C THR A 145 10.92 24.39 -12.16
N ASN A 146 11.41 23.45 -12.92
CA ASN A 146 11.30 23.40 -14.38
C ASN A 146 11.33 21.95 -14.88
N GLN A 147 10.98 21.75 -16.14
CA GLN A 147 10.92 20.44 -16.76
C GLN A 147 12.24 19.67 -16.70
N PHE A 148 13.37 20.34 -16.84
CA PHE A 148 14.68 19.69 -16.85
C PHE A 148 15.11 19.21 -15.46
N SER A 149 14.64 19.84 -14.39
CA SER A 149 14.89 19.41 -13.02
C SER A 149 13.97 18.28 -12.58
N ILE A 150 12.80 18.14 -13.20
CA ILE A 150 11.79 17.12 -12.86
C ILE A 150 12.10 15.76 -13.50
N ILE A 151 12.55 15.72 -14.76
CA ILE A 151 12.78 14.48 -15.50
C ILE A 151 13.72 13.52 -14.78
N PRO A 152 14.90 13.95 -14.26
CA PRO A 152 15.78 13.05 -13.53
C PRO A 152 15.13 12.43 -12.28
N LEU A 153 14.13 13.11 -11.69
CA LEU A 153 13.39 12.63 -10.52
C LEU A 153 12.40 11.51 -10.88
N ILE A 154 11.85 11.56 -12.10
CA ILE A 154 10.89 10.56 -12.61
C ILE A 154 11.62 9.37 -13.25
N GLU A 155 12.75 9.60 -13.89
CA GLU A 155 13.53 8.61 -14.64
C GLU A 155 14.77 8.10 -13.87
N ALA A 156 14.84 8.23 -12.56
CA ALA A 156 15.97 7.79 -11.77
C ALA A 156 16.35 6.32 -12.08
N GLY A 157 17.60 6.11 -12.55
CA GLY A 157 18.13 4.78 -12.86
C GLY A 157 17.76 4.21 -14.24
N VAL A 158 17.21 5.00 -15.17
CA VAL A 158 16.90 4.56 -16.54
C VAL A 158 17.88 5.21 -17.53
N GLU A 159 18.61 4.39 -18.30
CA GLU A 159 19.31 4.87 -19.49
C GLU A 159 18.26 5.25 -20.54
N GLY A 160 18.18 6.52 -20.88
CA GLY A 160 17.06 7.05 -21.65
C GLY A 160 17.46 7.93 -22.83
N ALA A 161 16.44 8.34 -23.57
CA ALA A 161 16.52 9.30 -24.65
C ALA A 161 17.09 10.65 -24.17
N PRO A 162 17.56 11.52 -25.07
CA PRO A 162 18.09 12.83 -24.73
C PRO A 162 17.12 13.63 -23.85
N LEU A 163 17.64 14.31 -22.82
CA LEU A 163 16.86 15.09 -21.86
C LEU A 163 15.89 16.09 -22.52
N LEU A 164 16.29 16.66 -23.66
CA LEU A 164 15.45 17.58 -24.42
C LEU A 164 14.18 16.90 -24.96
N GLN A 165 14.31 15.67 -25.49
CA GLN A 165 13.17 14.90 -26.00
C GLN A 165 12.19 14.54 -24.87
N ARG A 166 12.72 14.18 -23.71
CA ARG A 166 11.89 13.92 -22.51
C ARG A 166 11.19 15.18 -22.00
N ALA A 167 11.87 16.32 -22.08
CA ALA A 167 11.29 17.61 -21.69
C ALA A 167 10.11 18.02 -22.59
N GLU A 168 10.23 17.79 -23.92
CA GLU A 168 9.13 18.03 -24.84
C GLU A 168 7.97 17.04 -24.60
N GLU A 169 8.26 15.78 -24.29
CA GLU A 169 7.24 14.79 -23.96
C GLU A 169 6.51 15.13 -22.64
N LEU A 170 7.23 15.59 -21.60
CA LEU A 170 6.61 16.06 -20.36
C LEU A 170 5.71 17.27 -20.60
N LYS A 171 6.10 18.18 -21.49
CA LYS A 171 5.26 19.30 -21.91
C LYS A 171 3.99 18.80 -22.61
N ASP A 172 4.11 17.82 -23.51
CA ASP A 172 2.96 17.17 -24.16
C ASP A 172 2.01 16.55 -23.14
N LEU A 173 2.53 15.88 -22.11
CA LEU A 173 1.74 15.32 -21.04
C LEU A 173 0.84 16.39 -20.36
N PHE A 174 1.38 17.56 -20.03
CA PHE A 174 0.58 18.64 -19.45
C PHE A 174 -0.41 19.23 -20.45
N CYS A 175 -0.05 19.34 -21.73
CA CYS A 175 -0.97 19.78 -22.78
C CYS A 175 -2.15 18.83 -22.99
N ARG A 176 -1.98 17.52 -22.73
CA ARG A 176 -3.06 16.52 -22.71
C ARG A 176 -3.89 16.63 -21.45
N LEU A 177 -3.23 16.72 -20.29
CA LEU A 177 -3.88 16.74 -18.98
C LEU A 177 -4.81 17.97 -18.83
N PHE A 178 -4.36 19.13 -19.33
CA PHE A 178 -5.07 20.42 -19.26
C PHE A 178 -5.51 20.91 -20.64
N HIS A 179 -6.05 20.01 -21.46
CA HIS A 179 -6.41 20.30 -22.84
C HIS A 179 -7.53 21.35 -23.00
N ASP A 180 -8.34 21.56 -21.98
CA ASP A 180 -9.43 22.53 -21.89
C ASP A 180 -9.05 23.86 -21.22
N LYS A 181 -7.80 24.01 -20.74
CA LYS A 181 -7.34 25.21 -20.05
C LYS A 181 -6.44 26.08 -20.93
N GLU A 182 -6.43 27.37 -20.70
CA GLU A 182 -5.59 28.32 -21.47
C GLU A 182 -4.18 28.40 -20.94
N ARG A 183 -4.03 28.33 -19.63
CA ARG A 183 -2.75 28.46 -18.95
C ARG A 183 -2.71 27.61 -17.69
N ILE A 184 -1.56 27.05 -17.38
CA ILE A 184 -1.28 26.46 -16.08
C ILE A 184 -0.06 27.12 -15.44
N ARG A 185 -0.07 27.22 -14.11
CA ARG A 185 1.07 27.61 -13.31
C ARG A 185 1.47 26.45 -12.42
N ILE A 186 2.66 25.91 -12.64
CA ILE A 186 3.27 24.88 -11.79
C ILE A 186 3.97 25.63 -10.65
N ASP A 187 3.35 25.61 -9.48
CA ASP A 187 3.76 26.44 -8.36
C ASP A 187 4.97 25.85 -7.65
N ARG A 188 4.91 24.57 -7.27
CA ARG A 188 6.02 23.89 -6.60
C ARG A 188 5.95 22.36 -6.69
N LEU A 189 7.12 21.74 -6.50
CA LEU A 189 7.27 20.32 -6.19
C LEU A 189 6.90 20.11 -4.72
N LEU A 190 5.88 19.31 -4.43
CA LEU A 190 5.42 19.03 -3.08
C LEU A 190 6.18 17.86 -2.46
N TRP A 191 6.30 16.74 -3.21
CA TRP A 191 7.07 15.60 -2.79
C TRP A 191 7.65 14.81 -3.99
N GLN A 192 8.68 13.99 -3.67
CA GLN A 192 9.34 13.08 -4.60
C GLN A 192 9.60 11.76 -3.89
N GLN A 193 9.21 10.65 -4.50
CA GLN A 193 9.42 9.31 -3.96
C GLN A 193 9.37 8.25 -5.07
N ASN A 194 10.33 7.32 -5.10
CA ASN A 194 10.32 6.13 -5.97
C ASN A 194 10.06 6.42 -7.46
N GLY A 195 10.74 7.41 -8.03
CA GLY A 195 10.57 7.80 -9.43
C GLY A 195 9.23 8.47 -9.74
N ARG A 196 8.57 9.03 -8.74
CA ARG A 196 7.32 9.77 -8.83
C ARG A 196 7.43 11.10 -8.09
N ILE A 197 6.66 12.06 -8.54
CA ILE A 197 6.59 13.40 -7.97
C ILE A 197 5.15 13.85 -7.81
N ALA A 198 4.91 14.80 -6.90
CA ALA A 198 3.67 15.55 -6.85
C ALA A 198 3.93 17.03 -6.99
N LEU A 199 3.15 17.68 -7.84
CA LEU A 199 3.21 19.09 -8.15
C LEU A 199 1.91 19.78 -7.72
N THR A 200 2.01 21.00 -7.19
CA THR A 200 0.84 21.88 -7.07
C THR A 200 0.71 22.70 -8.35
N ILE A 201 -0.45 22.61 -8.99
CA ILE A 201 -0.73 23.26 -10.27
C ILE A 201 -2.01 24.08 -10.17
N PHE A 202 -1.95 25.33 -10.63
CA PHE A 202 -3.14 26.18 -10.79
C PHE A 202 -3.45 26.29 -12.27
N ALA A 203 -4.68 25.94 -12.66
CA ALA A 203 -5.15 25.99 -14.02
C ALA A 203 -6.12 27.17 -14.21
N PHE A 204 -5.94 27.91 -15.28
CA PHE A 204 -6.65 29.17 -15.56
C PHE A 204 -7.50 29.01 -16.81
N GLU A 205 -8.70 29.57 -16.71
CA GLU A 205 -9.65 29.74 -17.78
C GLU A 205 -10.18 31.18 -17.71
N ASP A 206 -10.49 31.80 -18.87
CA ASP A 206 -10.92 33.19 -18.90
C ASP A 206 -12.12 33.48 -18.01
N HIS A 207 -12.01 34.52 -17.19
CA HIS A 207 -13.05 35.00 -16.27
C HIS A 207 -13.51 34.02 -15.18
N VAL A 208 -12.79 32.91 -14.94
CA VAL A 208 -13.11 31.92 -13.91
C VAL A 208 -12.03 31.92 -12.83
N LYS A 209 -12.42 31.64 -11.57
CA LYS A 209 -11.43 31.42 -10.48
C LYS A 209 -10.53 30.26 -10.88
N PRO A 210 -9.21 30.39 -10.70
CA PRO A 210 -8.27 29.27 -10.98
C PRO A 210 -8.66 28.02 -10.23
N GLU A 211 -8.64 26.89 -10.93
CA GLU A 211 -8.75 25.58 -10.32
C GLU A 211 -7.39 25.11 -9.82
N SER A 212 -7.35 24.50 -8.67
CA SER A 212 -6.12 24.02 -8.05
C SER A 212 -6.07 22.50 -8.04
N PHE A 213 -4.98 21.94 -8.58
CA PHE A 213 -4.77 20.50 -8.70
C PHE A 213 -3.48 20.06 -8.02
N LEU A 214 -3.55 18.98 -7.26
CA LEU A 214 -2.38 18.20 -6.92
C LEU A 214 -2.16 17.19 -8.05
N VAL A 215 -1.03 17.30 -8.75
CA VAL A 215 -0.74 16.44 -9.90
C VAL A 215 0.40 15.50 -9.57
N THR A 216 0.12 14.19 -9.57
CA THR A 216 1.17 13.18 -9.50
C THR A 216 1.65 12.85 -10.90
N CYS A 217 2.97 12.79 -11.08
CA CYS A 217 3.62 12.40 -12.33
C CYS A 217 4.62 11.29 -12.09
N GLY A 218 4.75 10.39 -13.05
CA GLY A 218 5.69 9.28 -13.02
C GLY A 218 5.79 8.59 -14.37
N ARG A 219 6.46 7.45 -14.41
CA ARG A 219 6.45 6.59 -15.61
C ARG A 219 5.03 6.08 -15.87
N ASN A 220 4.66 5.99 -17.15
CA ASN A 220 3.31 5.63 -17.57
C ASN A 220 2.73 4.40 -16.84
N PRO A 221 3.40 3.21 -16.77
CA PRO A 221 2.82 2.05 -16.08
C PRO A 221 2.50 2.30 -14.61
N VAL A 222 3.33 3.11 -13.92
CA VAL A 222 3.13 3.43 -12.49
C VAL A 222 1.98 4.41 -12.29
N ALA A 223 1.86 5.44 -13.14
CA ALA A 223 0.77 6.40 -13.09
C ALA A 223 -0.59 5.75 -13.40
N ASN A 224 -0.62 4.84 -14.38
CA ASN A 224 -1.82 4.08 -14.73
C ASN A 224 -2.22 3.11 -13.62
N LEU A 225 -1.27 2.46 -12.95
CA LEU A 225 -1.54 1.62 -11.79
C LEU A 225 -2.15 2.44 -10.65
N GLU A 226 -1.60 3.63 -10.37
CA GLU A 226 -2.16 4.53 -9.35
C GLU A 226 -3.61 4.90 -9.64
N ALA A 227 -3.91 5.33 -10.87
CA ALA A 227 -5.26 5.69 -11.27
C ALA A 227 -6.23 4.49 -11.18
N SER A 228 -5.80 3.30 -11.62
CA SER A 228 -6.61 2.08 -11.55
C SER A 228 -6.90 1.66 -10.10
N ARG A 229 -5.89 1.72 -9.23
CA ARG A 229 -6.06 1.42 -7.80
C ARG A 229 -6.96 2.43 -7.10
N PHE A 230 -6.84 3.71 -7.46
CA PHE A 230 -7.75 4.74 -6.97
C PHE A 230 -9.20 4.46 -7.40
N ASP A 231 -9.45 4.20 -8.69
CA ASP A 231 -10.78 3.91 -9.22
C ASP A 231 -11.42 2.67 -8.55
N GLU A 232 -10.60 1.67 -8.17
CA GLU A 232 -11.07 0.42 -7.54
C GLU A 232 -11.34 0.56 -6.04
N PHE A 233 -10.45 1.22 -5.28
CA PHE A 233 -10.43 1.17 -3.82
C PHE A 233 -10.83 2.48 -3.13
N ALA A 234 -10.79 3.64 -3.83
CA ALA A 234 -11.11 4.92 -3.20
C ALA A 234 -12.58 5.01 -2.78
N PRO A 235 -12.86 5.73 -1.69
CA PRO A 235 -14.23 6.00 -1.25
C PRO A 235 -15.07 6.66 -2.35
N LYS A 236 -16.25 6.13 -2.62
CA LYS A 236 -17.13 6.64 -3.69
C LYS A 236 -17.78 7.98 -3.34
N ALA A 237 -17.87 8.31 -2.05
CA ALA A 237 -18.38 9.58 -1.54
C ALA A 237 -17.38 10.10 -0.50
N PRO A 238 -16.33 10.82 -0.91
CA PRO A 238 -15.33 11.32 0.01
C PRO A 238 -15.92 12.41 0.92
N SER A 239 -15.44 12.45 2.15
CA SER A 239 -15.76 13.50 3.14
C SER A 239 -15.15 14.86 2.75
N ASP A 240 -15.28 15.85 3.64
CA ASP A 240 -14.68 17.19 3.49
C ASP A 240 -13.13 17.18 3.44
N THR A 241 -12.50 16.03 3.66
CA THR A 241 -11.06 15.80 3.54
C THR A 241 -10.72 14.73 2.50
N GLY A 242 -11.61 14.50 1.56
CA GLY A 242 -11.43 13.52 0.50
C GLY A 242 -10.53 14.03 -0.63
N THR A 243 -9.93 13.08 -1.33
CA THR A 243 -9.18 13.29 -2.57
C THR A 243 -10.00 12.75 -3.73
N ILE A 244 -10.12 13.52 -4.82
CA ILE A 244 -10.90 13.17 -6.00
C ILE A 244 -9.98 13.15 -7.21
N LEU A 245 -9.87 12.03 -7.91
CA LEU A 245 -9.18 11.95 -9.19
C LEU A 245 -10.04 12.63 -10.26
N SER A 246 -9.57 13.77 -10.77
CA SER A 246 -10.32 14.63 -11.70
C SER A 246 -9.90 14.43 -13.15
N LEU A 247 -8.58 14.46 -13.40
CA LEU A 247 -8.03 14.34 -14.75
C LEU A 247 -6.92 13.29 -14.77
N LYS A 248 -6.73 12.64 -15.90
CA LYS A 248 -5.60 11.75 -16.16
C LYS A 248 -5.14 11.86 -17.61
N ALA A 249 -3.84 11.78 -17.81
CA ALA A 249 -3.23 11.80 -19.13
C ALA A 249 -1.99 10.92 -19.16
N GLU A 250 -1.66 10.44 -20.35
CA GLU A 250 -0.47 9.63 -20.61
C GLU A 250 0.19 10.01 -21.93
N THR A 251 1.50 9.83 -21.96
CA THR A 251 2.31 9.77 -23.18
C THR A 251 2.94 8.39 -23.25
N ILE A 252 3.86 8.17 -24.17
CA ILE A 252 4.51 6.83 -24.29
C ILE A 252 5.32 6.46 -23.04
N HIS A 253 5.98 7.42 -22.38
CA HIS A 253 6.84 7.13 -21.22
C HIS A 253 6.28 7.66 -19.90
N PHE A 254 5.49 8.72 -19.92
CA PHE A 254 5.01 9.41 -18.72
C PHE A 254 3.49 9.32 -18.57
N GLY A 255 3.05 9.32 -17.33
CA GLY A 255 1.65 9.48 -16.96
C GLY A 255 1.49 10.48 -15.84
N ALA A 256 0.32 11.13 -15.80
CA ALA A 256 -0.06 12.08 -14.77
C ALA A 256 -1.51 11.92 -14.35
N ASN A 257 -1.74 12.05 -13.04
CA ASN A 257 -3.05 12.05 -12.41
C ASN A 257 -3.25 13.36 -11.66
N ALA A 258 -4.32 14.09 -11.96
CA ALA A 258 -4.66 15.34 -11.30
C ALA A 258 -5.78 15.13 -10.28
N TYR A 259 -5.51 15.49 -9.05
CA TYR A 259 -6.42 15.34 -7.92
C TYR A 259 -6.91 16.70 -7.41
N LEU A 260 -8.19 16.75 -7.07
CA LEU A 260 -8.79 17.83 -6.28
C LEU A 260 -8.77 17.41 -4.80
N LEU A 261 -8.34 18.31 -3.93
CA LEU A 261 -8.44 18.14 -2.48
C LEU A 261 -9.70 18.85 -2.00
N THR A 262 -10.69 18.09 -1.52
CA THR A 262 -11.99 18.65 -1.11
C THR A 262 -11.81 19.74 -0.05
N GLY A 263 -12.38 20.92 -0.31
CA GLY A 263 -12.32 22.04 0.62
C GLY A 263 -10.96 22.71 0.81
N ASN A 264 -9.99 22.47 -0.11
CA ASN A 264 -8.67 23.10 -0.08
C ASN A 264 -8.27 23.61 -1.48
N ASP A 265 -7.68 24.80 -1.56
CA ASP A 265 -7.21 25.45 -2.80
C ASP A 265 -5.68 25.40 -2.99
N LEU A 266 -4.99 24.53 -2.25
CA LEU A 266 -3.55 24.24 -2.32
C LEU A 266 -2.60 25.42 -1.99
N GLU A 267 -3.10 26.55 -1.50
CA GLU A 267 -2.24 27.71 -1.21
C GLU A 267 -1.34 27.48 0.01
N ASP A 268 -1.90 26.85 1.06
CA ASP A 268 -1.21 26.65 2.35
C ASP A 268 -1.19 25.16 2.74
N ILE A 269 -0.49 24.35 1.94
CA ILE A 269 -0.31 22.92 2.18
C ILE A 269 1.17 22.56 2.31
N GLN A 270 1.45 21.50 3.05
CA GLN A 270 2.76 20.88 3.16
C GLN A 270 2.63 19.38 3.38
N THR A 271 3.70 18.61 3.30
CA THR A 271 3.65 17.21 3.66
C THR A 271 3.64 17.05 5.19
N LEU A 272 3.08 15.94 5.68
CA LEU A 272 3.14 15.62 7.12
C LEU A 272 4.60 15.46 7.58
N GLY A 273 5.49 14.96 6.70
CA GLY A 273 6.92 14.88 6.95
C GLY A 273 7.58 16.24 7.14
N ASP A 274 7.25 17.24 6.32
CA ASP A 274 7.73 18.62 6.49
C ASP A 274 7.18 19.27 7.75
N LEU A 275 5.91 19.08 8.01
CA LEU A 275 5.28 19.54 9.26
C LEU A 275 5.95 18.94 10.49
N TYR A 276 6.31 17.64 10.44
CA TYR A 276 7.06 17.00 11.52
C TYR A 276 8.45 17.61 11.68
N ARG A 277 9.18 17.84 10.60
CA ARG A 277 10.57 18.37 10.63
C ARG A 277 10.63 19.81 11.16
N SER A 278 9.79 20.67 10.67
CA SER A 278 9.92 22.14 10.85
C SER A 278 8.68 22.85 11.41
N GLY A 279 7.53 22.17 11.47
CA GLY A 279 6.27 22.78 11.90
C GLY A 279 6.01 22.71 13.41
N PRO A 280 4.92 23.36 13.87
CA PRO A 280 4.51 23.34 15.27
C PRO A 280 4.03 21.92 15.69
N GLU A 281 4.54 21.40 16.82
CA GLU A 281 4.14 20.09 17.36
C GLU A 281 2.62 19.98 17.56
N LYS A 282 1.95 21.07 17.98
CA LYS A 282 0.50 21.09 18.15
C LYS A 282 -0.24 20.83 16.84
N THR A 283 0.17 21.46 15.74
CA THR A 283 -0.43 21.25 14.41
C THR A 283 -0.19 19.83 13.93
N PHE A 284 1.03 19.30 14.12
CA PHE A 284 1.36 17.90 13.80
C PHE A 284 0.45 16.92 14.57
N ASN A 285 0.29 17.10 15.88
CA ASN A 285 -0.58 16.24 16.69
C ASN A 285 -2.05 16.32 16.25
N THR A 286 -2.51 17.51 15.86
CA THR A 286 -3.85 17.69 15.29
C THR A 286 -3.99 16.97 13.97
N ALA A 287 -3.00 17.09 13.08
CA ALA A 287 -2.99 16.42 11.77
C ALA A 287 -3.02 14.90 11.91
N VAL A 288 -2.17 14.32 12.76
CA VAL A 288 -2.17 12.87 13.03
C VAL A 288 -3.51 12.42 13.59
N SER A 289 -4.12 13.20 14.50
CA SER A 289 -5.42 12.84 15.06
C SER A 289 -6.53 12.88 14.02
N LYS A 290 -6.58 13.91 13.18
CA LYS A 290 -7.56 14.02 12.08
C LYS A 290 -7.34 12.95 11.01
N LEU A 291 -6.10 12.62 10.69
CA LEU A 291 -5.77 11.54 9.76
C LEU A 291 -6.47 10.24 10.15
N PHE A 292 -6.34 9.81 11.40
CA PHE A 292 -6.93 8.55 11.89
C PHE A 292 -8.40 8.66 12.29
N GLN A 293 -8.92 9.83 12.58
CA GLN A 293 -10.31 10.02 13.04
C GLN A 293 -11.27 10.49 11.95
N GLU A 294 -10.74 11.08 10.88
CA GLU A 294 -11.54 11.65 9.78
C GLU A 294 -11.11 11.04 8.44
N THR A 295 -9.91 11.34 7.94
CA THR A 295 -9.47 11.02 6.58
C THR A 295 -9.41 9.52 6.28
N LEU A 296 -8.88 8.71 7.21
CA LEU A 296 -8.79 7.25 7.03
C LEU A 296 -10.09 6.52 7.34
N LEU A 297 -11.06 7.14 8.03
CA LEU A 297 -12.36 6.50 8.24
C LEU A 297 -13.09 6.22 6.93
N ASP A 298 -12.97 7.10 5.95
CA ASP A 298 -13.58 6.91 4.63
C ASP A 298 -13.01 5.67 3.91
N TRP A 299 -11.71 5.42 4.09
CA TRP A 299 -11.03 4.25 3.51
C TRP A 299 -11.35 2.95 4.23
N HIS A 300 -11.49 3.00 5.54
CA HIS A 300 -11.84 1.84 6.36
C HIS A 300 -13.36 1.56 6.36
N GLN A 301 -14.08 1.99 5.31
CA GLN A 301 -15.53 1.76 5.19
C GLN A 301 -15.84 0.26 5.19
N GLY A 302 -16.56 -0.17 6.23
CA GLY A 302 -16.96 -1.55 6.42
C GLY A 302 -16.32 -2.20 7.64
N LYS A 303 -16.78 -3.40 7.95
CA LYS A 303 -16.13 -4.23 8.99
C LYS A 303 -14.88 -4.85 8.38
N PRO A 304 -13.82 -5.05 9.19
CA PRO A 304 -12.69 -5.87 8.77
C PRO A 304 -13.18 -7.23 8.26
N VAL A 305 -12.57 -7.73 7.21
CA VAL A 305 -12.90 -9.03 6.62
C VAL A 305 -11.75 -10.01 6.81
N HIS A 306 -12.07 -11.31 6.81
CA HIS A 306 -11.05 -12.34 6.92
C HIS A 306 -10.39 -12.60 5.55
N ALA A 307 -9.07 -12.72 5.53
CA ALA A 307 -8.27 -12.95 4.33
C ALA A 307 -8.14 -14.45 3.97
N ASN A 308 -9.24 -15.18 3.99
CA ASN A 308 -9.36 -16.55 3.48
C ASN A 308 -8.23 -17.53 3.87
N GLY A 309 -7.83 -17.53 5.15
CA GLY A 309 -6.84 -18.49 5.68
C GLY A 309 -5.37 -18.10 5.46
N MET A 310 -5.09 -16.85 5.07
CA MET A 310 -3.73 -16.31 5.09
C MET A 310 -3.33 -15.94 6.52
N SER A 311 -2.12 -16.33 6.95
CA SER A 311 -1.60 -15.89 8.24
C SER A 311 -1.20 -14.40 8.20
N LEU A 312 -1.13 -13.75 9.36
CA LEU A 312 -0.66 -12.37 9.47
C LEU A 312 0.72 -12.18 8.82
N ARG A 313 1.62 -13.14 9.03
CA ARG A 313 2.94 -13.18 8.40
C ARG A 313 2.84 -13.17 6.88
N ALA A 314 2.03 -14.05 6.29
CA ALA A 314 1.85 -14.13 4.85
C ALA A 314 1.31 -12.81 4.27
N LEU A 315 0.33 -12.19 4.93
CA LEU A 315 -0.22 -10.90 4.55
C LEU A 315 0.84 -9.79 4.54
N TYR A 316 1.68 -9.69 5.60
CA TYR A 316 2.74 -8.67 5.62
C TYR A 316 3.82 -8.93 4.57
N LEU A 317 4.24 -10.18 4.36
CA LEU A 317 5.24 -10.51 3.34
C LEU A 317 4.76 -10.13 1.93
N GLU A 318 3.51 -10.46 1.60
CA GLU A 318 2.91 -10.09 0.32
C GLU A 318 2.87 -8.57 0.13
N HIS A 319 2.33 -7.82 1.10
CA HIS A 319 2.17 -6.36 1.00
C HIS A 319 3.49 -5.60 1.02
N LEU A 320 4.50 -6.11 1.72
CA LEU A 320 5.84 -5.54 1.74
C LEU A 320 6.70 -5.97 0.53
N GLY A 321 6.19 -6.86 -0.32
CA GLY A 321 6.94 -7.42 -1.44
C GLY A 321 8.17 -8.20 -0.99
N LEU A 322 8.08 -8.91 0.14
CA LEU A 322 9.12 -9.77 0.67
C LEU A 322 8.84 -11.22 0.30
N GLU A 323 9.82 -11.89 -0.27
CA GLU A 323 9.73 -13.33 -0.48
C GLU A 323 9.95 -14.07 0.85
N ALA A 324 9.30 -15.22 1.04
CA ALA A 324 9.43 -16.02 2.26
C ALA A 324 10.90 -16.40 2.57
N LYS A 325 11.73 -16.57 1.52
CA LYS A 325 13.18 -16.82 1.69
C LYS A 325 13.93 -15.69 2.40
N ALA A 326 13.42 -14.45 2.38
CA ALA A 326 14.03 -13.33 3.09
C ALA A 326 14.06 -13.51 4.61
N LEU A 327 13.21 -14.39 5.15
CA LEU A 327 13.19 -14.73 6.58
C LEU A 327 14.01 -15.97 6.92
N LEU A 328 14.71 -16.56 5.93
CA LEU A 328 15.59 -17.69 6.21
C LEU A 328 16.88 -17.22 6.92
N PRO A 329 17.38 -17.97 7.91
CA PRO A 329 18.61 -17.65 8.62
C PRO A 329 19.78 -17.30 7.70
N SER A 330 20.05 -18.13 6.67
CA SER A 330 21.14 -17.90 5.72
C SER A 330 21.08 -16.55 5.00
N SER A 331 19.87 -16.10 4.62
CA SER A 331 19.71 -14.81 3.94
C SER A 331 19.98 -13.62 4.86
N LEU A 332 19.70 -13.76 6.16
CA LEU A 332 19.97 -12.75 7.18
C LEU A 332 21.45 -12.75 7.57
N GLU A 333 22.07 -13.92 7.73
CA GLU A 333 23.49 -14.07 8.02
C GLU A 333 24.38 -13.45 6.94
N ASP A 334 24.09 -13.69 5.65
CA ASP A 334 24.83 -13.09 4.54
C ASP A 334 24.78 -11.55 4.57
N ARG A 335 23.61 -10.99 4.91
CA ARG A 335 23.46 -9.53 5.06
C ARG A 335 24.14 -8.99 6.30
N MET A 336 24.10 -9.72 7.42
CA MET A 336 24.78 -9.35 8.66
C MET A 336 26.28 -9.24 8.47
N GLY A 337 26.92 -10.19 7.79
CA GLY A 337 28.35 -10.15 7.50
C GLY A 337 28.79 -8.90 6.72
N ALA A 338 27.97 -8.43 5.78
CA ALA A 338 28.23 -7.19 5.06
C ALA A 338 28.12 -5.95 5.98
N ILE A 339 27.19 -5.97 6.92
CA ILE A 339 26.97 -4.86 7.87
C ILE A 339 28.08 -4.80 8.93
N GLU A 340 28.58 -5.93 9.40
CA GLU A 340 29.67 -5.98 10.39
C GLU A 340 30.90 -5.20 9.89
N GLN A 341 31.26 -5.33 8.62
CA GLN A 341 32.36 -4.57 8.04
C GLN A 341 32.12 -3.05 8.09
N GLN A 342 30.91 -2.61 7.83
CA GLN A 342 30.54 -1.19 7.89
C GLN A 342 30.44 -0.68 9.33
N ALA A 343 29.95 -1.51 10.23
CA ALA A 343 29.83 -1.21 11.64
C ALA A 343 31.20 -0.95 12.30
N LEU A 344 32.23 -1.71 11.94
CA LEU A 344 33.58 -1.51 12.40
C LEU A 344 34.16 -0.13 12.09
N LEU A 345 33.81 0.44 10.91
CA LEU A 345 34.23 1.79 10.51
C LEU A 345 33.62 2.89 11.41
N LEU A 346 32.50 2.60 12.06
CA LEU A 346 31.82 3.51 13.00
C LEU A 346 32.26 3.29 14.46
N GLY A 347 33.21 2.39 14.71
CA GLY A 347 33.65 1.99 16.08
C GLY A 347 32.60 1.13 16.79
N LEU A 348 31.67 0.53 16.06
CA LEU A 348 30.69 -0.42 16.56
C LEU A 348 31.17 -1.84 16.22
N HIS A 349 31.28 -2.69 17.24
CA HIS A 349 31.54 -4.12 17.07
C HIS A 349 30.24 -4.88 17.21
N ILE A 350 29.94 -5.74 16.23
CA ILE A 350 28.80 -6.64 16.25
C ILE A 350 29.35 -8.05 16.36
N GLU A 351 28.88 -8.80 17.35
CA GLU A 351 29.24 -10.21 17.55
C GLU A 351 27.94 -11.01 17.58
N GLU A 352 27.80 -11.88 16.60
CA GLU A 352 26.66 -12.77 16.46
C GLU A 352 27.01 -14.15 16.99
N THR A 353 26.19 -14.66 17.89
CA THR A 353 26.22 -16.05 18.36
C THR A 353 24.90 -16.73 18.03
N GLU A 354 24.83 -18.05 18.22
CA GLU A 354 23.60 -18.80 17.97
C GLU A 354 22.38 -18.25 18.74
N ASN A 355 22.58 -17.72 19.95
CA ASN A 355 21.49 -17.28 20.82
C ASN A 355 21.45 -15.76 21.03
N GLU A 356 22.52 -15.04 20.75
CA GLU A 356 22.65 -13.63 21.11
C GLU A 356 23.29 -12.82 20.01
N LEU A 357 22.84 -11.58 19.88
CA LEU A 357 23.43 -10.53 19.09
C LEU A 357 24.00 -9.48 20.05
N ASN A 358 25.30 -9.32 20.05
CA ASN A 358 26.04 -8.43 20.95
C ASN A 358 26.51 -7.20 20.17
N PHE A 359 26.23 -6.02 20.67
CA PHE A 359 26.75 -4.75 20.14
C PHE A 359 27.68 -4.12 21.19
N ARG A 360 28.89 -3.76 20.77
CA ARG A 360 29.83 -2.98 21.60
C ARG A 360 30.12 -1.65 20.91
N TYR A 361 29.79 -0.56 21.61
CA TYR A 361 30.09 0.80 21.16
C TYR A 361 30.77 1.60 22.27
N GLY A 362 32.02 1.93 22.06
CA GLY A 362 32.89 2.46 23.14
C GLY A 362 33.01 1.48 24.30
N GLU A 363 32.69 1.92 25.52
CA GLU A 363 32.69 1.09 26.74
C GLU A 363 31.36 0.38 27.01
N ARG A 364 30.35 0.57 26.19
CA ARG A 364 29.00 0.03 26.39
C ARG A 364 28.80 -1.25 25.60
N ASN A 365 28.25 -2.26 26.28
CA ASN A 365 27.83 -3.51 25.67
C ASN A 365 26.31 -3.62 25.73
N TYR A 366 25.71 -4.09 24.65
CA TYR A 366 24.28 -4.36 24.51
C TYR A 366 24.12 -5.78 24.03
N THR A 367 23.35 -6.59 24.74
CA THR A 367 23.05 -7.97 24.39
C THR A 367 21.57 -8.11 24.09
N PHE A 368 21.24 -8.68 22.94
CA PHE A 368 19.89 -8.97 22.51
C PHE A 368 19.77 -10.45 22.16
N PRO A 369 18.59 -11.07 22.27
CA PRO A 369 18.34 -12.37 21.66
C PRO A 369 18.67 -12.32 20.17
N ASN A 370 19.25 -13.39 19.61
CA ASN A 370 19.53 -13.42 18.18
C ASN A 370 18.18 -13.46 17.41
N PRO A 371 17.85 -12.40 16.63
CA PRO A 371 16.54 -12.30 15.98
C PRO A 371 16.33 -13.34 14.87
N ILE A 372 17.40 -13.97 14.37
CA ILE A 372 17.36 -14.91 13.25
C ILE A 372 16.47 -16.11 13.56
N ARG A 373 16.48 -16.60 14.79
CA ARG A 373 15.66 -17.75 15.20
C ARG A 373 14.17 -17.40 15.30
N SER A 374 13.88 -16.28 15.95
CA SER A 374 12.49 -15.87 16.19
C SER A 374 11.77 -15.43 14.92
N LEU A 375 12.48 -14.99 13.88
CA LEU A 375 11.87 -14.63 12.61
C LEU A 375 11.26 -15.82 11.85
N ALA A 376 11.68 -17.05 12.15
CA ALA A 376 11.10 -18.26 11.60
C ALA A 376 9.80 -18.68 12.29
N GLU A 377 9.48 -18.16 13.48
CA GLU A 377 8.30 -18.53 14.26
C GLU A 377 7.10 -17.62 13.92
N ASP A 378 5.90 -18.20 13.92
CA ASP A 378 4.64 -17.44 13.91
C ASP A 378 4.27 -17.10 15.37
N PHE A 379 4.22 -15.78 15.70
CA PHE A 379 3.96 -15.35 17.07
C PHE A 379 2.48 -15.37 17.41
N GLN A 380 1.68 -14.58 16.71
CA GLN A 380 0.23 -14.50 16.90
C GLN A 380 -0.40 -14.34 15.52
N ASP A 381 -1.51 -15.02 15.30
CA ASP A 381 -2.17 -15.00 14.00
C ASP A 381 -3.37 -14.04 13.99
N SER A 382 -3.54 -13.36 12.87
CA SER A 382 -4.70 -12.54 12.55
C SER A 382 -4.79 -12.40 11.04
N ASP A 383 -5.92 -12.74 10.50
CA ASP A 383 -6.21 -12.67 9.07
C ASP A 383 -7.13 -11.50 8.71
N LEU A 384 -7.29 -10.53 9.61
CA LEU A 384 -8.17 -9.37 9.40
C LEU A 384 -7.52 -8.34 8.46
N VAL A 385 -8.24 -7.99 7.39
CA VAL A 385 -7.84 -6.98 6.42
C VAL A 385 -8.90 -5.89 6.28
N VAL A 386 -8.45 -4.70 5.87
CA VAL A 386 -9.27 -3.52 5.58
C VAL A 386 -8.82 -2.85 4.30
N SER A 387 -9.68 -2.06 3.68
CA SER A 387 -9.27 -1.21 2.55
C SER A 387 -8.37 -0.08 3.04
N VAL A 388 -7.25 0.13 2.37
CA VAL A 388 -6.25 1.15 2.70
C VAL A 388 -5.87 1.97 1.47
N PRO A 389 -5.48 3.25 1.64
CA PRO A 389 -4.98 4.09 0.56
C PRO A 389 -3.57 3.67 0.06
N GLY A 390 -2.94 2.75 0.77
CA GLY A 390 -1.59 2.30 0.54
C GLY A 390 -0.68 2.50 1.75
N VAL A 391 0.63 2.56 1.50
CA VAL A 391 1.65 2.80 2.55
C VAL A 391 1.66 4.27 2.92
N LEU A 392 1.49 4.60 4.19
CA LEU A 392 1.65 5.97 4.69
C LEU A 392 3.12 6.27 4.96
N SER A 393 3.68 7.22 4.22
CA SER A 393 5.10 7.61 4.33
C SER A 393 5.32 9.01 4.90
N GLY A 394 4.26 9.75 5.14
CA GLY A 394 4.33 11.15 5.54
C GLY A 394 4.55 12.14 4.40
N GLU A 395 5.20 11.75 3.34
CA GLU A 395 5.29 12.54 2.11
C GLU A 395 3.95 12.52 1.35
N ASN A 396 3.26 11.38 1.36
CA ASN A 396 1.95 11.22 0.72
C ASN A 396 0.74 11.62 1.60
N ILE A 397 1.00 12.28 2.73
CA ILE A 397 -0.02 12.90 3.57
C ILE A 397 0.14 14.40 3.48
N VAL A 398 -0.82 15.07 2.87
CA VAL A 398 -0.87 16.52 2.70
C VAL A 398 -1.62 17.14 3.88
N VAL A 399 -1.11 18.25 4.41
CA VAL A 399 -1.66 18.92 5.59
C VAL A 399 -1.76 20.42 5.33
N ASP A 400 -2.89 21.04 5.73
CA ASP A 400 -3.04 22.50 5.73
C ASP A 400 -2.67 23.13 7.08
N GLY A 401 -2.65 24.46 7.13
CA GLY A 401 -2.34 25.22 8.36
C GLY A 401 -3.26 24.94 9.55
N THR A 402 -4.45 24.35 9.33
CA THR A 402 -5.42 23.97 10.38
C THR A 402 -5.28 22.52 10.84
N GLY A 403 -4.37 21.77 10.21
CA GLY A 403 -4.15 20.35 10.49
C GLY A 403 -5.18 19.42 9.84
N ARG A 404 -5.96 19.87 8.84
CA ARG A 404 -6.74 18.94 7.99
C ARG A 404 -5.77 18.16 7.10
N THR A 405 -6.11 16.91 6.79
CA THR A 405 -5.23 16.00 6.05
C THR A 405 -5.92 15.44 4.82
N TRP A 406 -5.16 15.27 3.75
CA TRP A 406 -5.54 14.58 2.52
C TRP A 406 -4.48 13.56 2.16
N LEU A 407 -4.89 12.51 1.46
CA LEU A 407 -4.01 11.45 1.00
C LEU A 407 -3.69 11.62 -0.47
N THR A 408 -2.49 11.24 -0.84
CA THR A 408 -1.97 11.23 -2.21
C THR A 408 -1.15 9.96 -2.40
N ASP A 409 -0.80 9.60 -3.63
CA ASP A 409 -0.08 8.36 -3.93
C ASP A 409 -0.88 7.09 -3.60
N PHE A 410 -1.73 6.72 -4.52
CA PHE A 410 -2.60 5.53 -4.38
C PHE A 410 -2.07 4.30 -5.12
N SER A 411 -0.79 4.28 -5.53
CA SER A 411 -0.19 3.18 -6.29
C SER A 411 -0.20 1.83 -5.56
N SER A 412 -0.26 1.87 -4.23
CA SER A 412 -0.36 0.69 -3.36
C SER A 412 -1.70 0.57 -2.62
N ALA A 413 -2.75 1.29 -3.10
CA ALA A 413 -4.08 1.16 -2.52
C ALA A 413 -4.63 -0.26 -2.71
N GLY A 414 -5.34 -0.77 -1.72
CA GLY A 414 -5.86 -2.14 -1.75
C GLY A 414 -6.38 -2.64 -0.42
N GLN A 415 -6.50 -3.96 -0.29
CA GLN A 415 -6.77 -4.61 0.99
C GLN A 415 -5.44 -4.87 1.71
N ALA A 416 -5.33 -4.53 2.98
CA ALA A 416 -4.11 -4.74 3.76
C ALA A 416 -4.43 -5.12 5.22
N PRO A 417 -3.47 -5.64 6.00
CA PRO A 417 -3.69 -5.96 7.41
C PRO A 417 -4.31 -4.80 8.18
N LEU A 418 -5.21 -5.09 9.13
CA LEU A 418 -6.00 -4.12 9.89
C LEU A 418 -5.20 -2.93 10.44
N LEU A 419 -3.95 -3.16 10.84
CA LEU A 419 -3.09 -2.14 11.45
C LEU A 419 -2.12 -1.47 10.48
N TRP A 420 -2.20 -1.78 9.18
CA TRP A 420 -1.25 -1.36 8.16
C TRP A 420 -0.92 0.14 8.18
N ASN A 421 -1.93 0.99 8.22
CA ASN A 421 -1.73 2.44 8.15
C ASN A 421 -1.06 3.02 9.42
N TYR A 422 -1.38 2.48 10.60
CA TYR A 422 -0.72 2.88 11.85
C TYR A 422 0.75 2.49 11.84
N ILE A 423 1.02 1.25 11.43
CA ILE A 423 2.35 0.65 11.42
C ILE A 423 3.24 1.28 10.36
N SER A 424 2.73 1.55 9.15
CA SER A 424 3.51 2.20 8.10
C SER A 424 3.91 3.62 8.48
N LEU A 425 3.03 4.40 9.10
CA LEU A 425 3.37 5.75 9.57
C LEU A 425 4.36 5.72 10.77
N GLU A 426 4.18 4.79 11.72
CA GLU A 426 5.18 4.59 12.78
C GLU A 426 6.54 4.21 12.21
N SER A 427 6.59 3.29 11.24
CA SER A 427 7.81 2.88 10.55
C SER A 427 8.53 4.06 9.90
N ALA A 428 7.78 4.97 9.24
CA ALA A 428 8.36 6.17 8.65
C ALA A 428 8.98 7.09 9.72
N ILE A 429 8.28 7.37 10.82
CA ILE A 429 8.80 8.19 11.91
C ILE A 429 10.04 7.54 12.55
N ARG A 430 10.00 6.24 12.75
CA ARG A 430 11.01 5.47 13.47
C ARG A 430 12.31 5.37 12.70
N TYR A 431 12.24 5.08 11.39
CA TYR A 431 13.40 4.76 10.57
C TYR A 431 13.80 5.86 9.59
N ASP A 432 12.86 6.68 9.12
CA ASP A 432 13.13 7.68 8.08
C ASP A 432 13.21 9.11 8.62
N TRP A 433 12.51 9.44 9.73
CA TRP A 433 12.46 10.80 10.25
C TRP A 433 13.33 11.03 11.47
N SER A 434 14.07 10.01 11.92
CA SER A 434 15.00 10.19 13.01
C SER A 434 16.07 11.22 12.63
N SER A 435 16.28 12.20 13.50
CA SER A 435 17.22 13.29 13.30
C SER A 435 18.57 13.07 13.99
N THR A 436 18.80 11.89 14.55
CA THR A 436 20.04 11.57 15.26
C THR A 436 20.77 10.39 14.62
N ASN A 437 22.11 10.50 14.58
CA ASN A 437 23.01 9.41 14.24
C ASN A 437 23.68 8.79 15.49
N ASP A 438 23.22 9.13 16.69
CA ASP A 438 23.71 8.56 17.94
C ASP A 438 23.04 7.21 18.22
N ILE A 439 23.79 6.13 18.04
CA ILE A 439 23.32 4.75 18.20
C ILE A 439 22.80 4.50 19.64
N ILE A 440 23.39 5.15 20.64
CA ILE A 440 22.97 5.00 22.04
C ILE A 440 21.57 5.58 22.20
N ARG A 441 21.31 6.76 21.63
CA ARG A 441 20.00 7.41 21.69
C ARG A 441 18.94 6.62 20.93
N LEU A 442 19.31 6.06 19.78
CA LEU A 442 18.41 5.20 19.01
C LEU A 442 18.06 3.93 19.79
N GLN A 443 19.00 3.34 20.50
CA GLN A 443 18.75 2.18 21.35
C GLN A 443 17.85 2.54 22.56
N GLU A 444 18.07 3.69 23.23
CA GLU A 444 17.17 4.19 24.29
C GLU A 444 15.73 4.38 23.78
N MET A 445 15.58 4.90 22.55
CA MET A 445 14.28 5.03 21.89
C MET A 445 13.61 3.66 21.69
N GLU A 446 14.36 2.67 21.17
CA GLU A 446 13.84 1.32 20.93
C GLU A 446 13.40 0.64 22.22
N GLN A 447 14.18 0.76 23.30
CA GLN A 447 13.83 0.23 24.62
C GLN A 447 12.53 0.88 25.18
N CYS A 448 12.39 2.20 25.01
CA CYS A 448 11.16 2.90 25.41
C CYS A 448 9.95 2.40 24.60
N LEU A 449 10.11 2.22 23.29
CA LEU A 449 9.05 1.78 22.37
C LEU A 449 8.68 0.29 22.51
N ALA A 450 9.55 -0.53 23.13
CA ALA A 450 9.29 -1.95 23.39
C ALA A 450 8.32 -2.20 24.56
N ASN A 451 7.60 -1.17 25.00
CA ASN A 451 6.59 -1.31 26.04
C ASN A 451 5.26 -1.79 25.47
N THR A 452 4.66 -2.81 26.09
CA THR A 452 3.35 -3.34 25.71
C THR A 452 2.18 -2.43 26.15
N ASP A 453 2.36 -1.57 27.14
CA ASP A 453 1.38 -0.55 27.51
C ASP A 453 1.64 0.75 26.73
N PHE A 454 0.96 0.90 25.60
CA PHE A 454 1.09 2.07 24.72
C PHE A 454 0.70 3.40 25.37
N SER A 455 -0.05 3.36 26.47
CA SER A 455 -0.47 4.55 27.19
C SER A 455 0.61 5.07 28.16
N LYS A 456 1.56 4.22 28.56
CA LYS A 456 2.53 4.48 29.63
C LYS A 456 3.99 4.38 29.17
N LEU A 457 4.33 5.00 28.03
CA LEU A 457 5.74 5.11 27.64
C LEU A 457 6.47 6.05 28.60
N ASP A 458 7.52 5.57 29.26
CA ASP A 458 8.34 6.40 30.14
C ASP A 458 9.35 7.23 29.34
N MET A 459 9.09 8.51 29.26
CA MET A 459 9.87 9.47 28.48
C MET A 459 10.68 10.44 29.36
N ARG A 460 10.71 10.24 30.71
CA ARG A 460 11.26 11.22 31.64
C ARG A 460 12.74 11.47 31.40
N ASP A 461 13.49 10.41 31.16
CA ASP A 461 14.95 10.44 30.98
C ASP A 461 15.38 10.54 29.51
N LEU A 462 14.43 10.56 28.55
CA LEU A 462 14.74 10.69 27.14
C LEU A 462 15.17 12.12 26.78
N GLU A 463 16.22 12.25 25.98
CA GLU A 463 16.60 13.53 25.39
C GLU A 463 15.57 14.06 24.41
N PRO A 464 15.49 15.41 24.23
CA PRO A 464 14.51 16.02 23.33
C PRO A 464 14.50 15.45 21.91
N ILE A 465 15.68 15.08 21.38
CA ILE A 465 15.84 14.58 20.02
C ILE A 465 15.13 13.26 19.78
N ILE A 466 15.09 12.36 20.77
CA ILE A 466 14.37 11.09 20.70
C ILE A 466 12.99 11.15 21.36
N ARG A 467 12.75 12.11 22.24
CA ARG A 467 11.43 12.31 22.87
C ARG A 467 10.37 12.71 21.84
N LYS A 468 10.74 13.52 20.85
CA LYS A 468 9.83 13.94 19.78
C LYS A 468 9.28 12.76 18.97
N PRO A 469 10.11 11.88 18.38
CA PRO A 469 9.59 10.69 17.68
C PRO A 469 8.79 9.75 18.60
N VAL A 470 9.22 9.53 19.85
CA VAL A 470 8.49 8.68 20.80
C VAL A 470 7.09 9.23 21.09
N ARG A 471 6.93 10.55 21.26
CA ARG A 471 5.60 11.19 21.44
C ARG A 471 4.71 11.03 20.21
N ALA A 472 5.27 11.24 19.01
CA ALA A 472 4.55 11.06 17.76
C ALA A 472 4.06 9.61 17.61
N ILE A 473 4.94 8.64 17.88
CA ILE A 473 4.62 7.21 17.85
C ILE A 473 3.57 6.86 18.92
N GLN A 474 3.71 7.39 20.14
CA GLN A 474 2.70 7.18 21.20
C GLN A 474 1.31 7.66 20.78
N LEU A 475 1.23 8.79 20.07
CA LEU A 475 -0.05 9.30 19.55
C LEU A 475 -0.66 8.34 18.54
N ILE A 476 0.13 7.83 17.59
CA ILE A 476 -0.31 6.83 16.59
C ILE A 476 -0.82 5.57 17.31
N ARG A 477 -0.03 5.03 18.24
CA ARG A 477 -0.38 3.83 19.02
C ARG A 477 -1.66 3.98 19.82
N LYS A 478 -1.93 5.17 20.39
CA LYS A 478 -3.21 5.47 21.06
C LYS A 478 -4.42 5.37 20.11
N HIS A 479 -4.26 5.76 18.86
CA HIS A 479 -5.31 5.55 17.84
C HIS A 479 -5.46 4.07 17.49
N ALA A 480 -4.35 3.34 17.33
CA ALA A 480 -4.36 1.92 17.01
C ALA A 480 -5.03 1.05 18.10
N LEU A 481 -4.90 1.43 19.39
CA LEU A 481 -5.55 0.72 20.50
C LEU A 481 -7.08 0.61 20.36
N ARG A 482 -7.72 1.51 19.61
CA ARG A 482 -9.16 1.42 19.31
C ARG A 482 -9.50 0.21 18.43
N SER A 483 -8.56 -0.23 17.62
CA SER A 483 -8.73 -1.35 16.69
C SER A 483 -8.31 -2.70 17.29
N VAL A 484 -7.30 -2.72 18.17
CA VAL A 484 -6.72 -3.98 18.70
C VAL A 484 -6.98 -4.20 20.20
N GLY A 485 -7.49 -3.20 20.91
CA GLY A 485 -7.71 -3.33 22.34
C GLY A 485 -6.42 -3.60 23.10
N LYS A 486 -6.30 -4.77 23.75
CA LYS A 486 -5.12 -5.17 24.53
C LYS A 486 -4.12 -6.03 23.74
N GLU A 487 -4.43 -6.43 22.52
CA GLU A 487 -3.59 -7.34 21.69
C GLU A 487 -2.45 -6.59 20.99
N THR A 488 -1.57 -5.99 21.79
CA THR A 488 -0.45 -5.18 21.27
C THR A 488 0.65 -5.99 20.58
N ASN A 489 0.68 -7.31 20.76
CA ASN A 489 1.64 -8.19 20.09
C ASN A 489 1.47 -8.17 18.57
N ILE A 490 0.23 -8.16 18.06
CA ILE A 490 -0.06 -8.04 16.62
C ILE A 490 0.55 -6.76 16.05
N TYR A 491 0.48 -5.66 16.81
CA TYR A 491 1.07 -4.39 16.42
C TYR A 491 2.61 -4.47 16.35
N HIS A 492 3.26 -5.00 17.39
CA HIS A 492 4.71 -5.15 17.42
C HIS A 492 5.22 -6.10 16.32
N GLN A 493 4.46 -7.16 16.02
CA GLN A 493 4.76 -8.08 14.93
C GLN A 493 4.71 -7.37 13.56
N GLY A 494 3.73 -6.50 13.33
CA GLY A 494 3.67 -5.69 12.12
C GLY A 494 4.86 -4.73 12.00
N ILE A 495 5.26 -4.05 13.08
CA ILE A 495 6.48 -3.21 13.09
C ILE A 495 7.73 -4.05 12.81
N LEU A 496 7.83 -5.27 13.34
CA LEU A 496 8.94 -6.17 13.06
C LEU A 496 9.07 -6.47 11.56
N TYR A 497 7.97 -6.80 10.87
CA TYR A 497 8.00 -7.05 9.43
C TYR A 497 8.37 -5.80 8.62
N HIS A 498 7.93 -4.60 9.04
CA HIS A 498 8.36 -3.35 8.43
C HIS A 498 9.86 -3.08 8.65
N ALA A 499 10.40 -3.37 9.83
CA ALA A 499 11.84 -3.28 10.11
C ALA A 499 12.65 -4.23 9.21
N ILE A 500 12.19 -5.47 9.06
CA ILE A 500 12.80 -6.45 8.16
C ILE A 500 12.77 -5.95 6.72
N LYS A 501 11.65 -5.40 6.24
CA LYS A 501 11.58 -4.80 4.90
C LYS A 501 12.63 -3.71 4.72
N ARG A 502 12.76 -2.79 5.69
CA ARG A 502 13.77 -1.72 5.66
C ARG A 502 15.20 -2.27 5.62
N PHE A 503 15.45 -3.36 6.35
CA PHE A 503 16.75 -4.05 6.33
C PHE A 503 17.06 -4.66 4.95
N TYR A 504 16.04 -5.13 4.22
CA TYR A 504 16.20 -5.69 2.88
C TYR A 504 16.26 -4.65 1.76
N GLU A 505 15.91 -3.40 2.01
CA GLU A 505 16.09 -2.29 1.05
C GLU A 505 17.56 -1.86 0.93
N PHE A 506 18.39 -2.23 1.89
CA PHE A 506 19.82 -2.00 1.86
C PHE A 506 20.51 -2.88 0.80
N ASP A 507 21.34 -2.29 -0.07
CA ASP A 507 22.22 -3.04 -0.96
C ASP A 507 23.54 -3.36 -0.24
N PRO A 508 23.81 -4.63 0.07
CA PRO A 508 25.03 -5.03 0.79
C PRO A 508 26.32 -4.79 0.00
N HIS A 509 26.21 -4.53 -1.31
CA HIS A 509 27.36 -4.33 -2.20
C HIS A 509 27.61 -2.86 -2.57
N ALA A 510 26.70 -1.96 -2.21
CA ALA A 510 26.85 -0.53 -2.44
C ALA A 510 27.66 0.14 -1.31
N PRO A 511 28.54 1.11 -1.61
CA PRO A 511 29.21 1.89 -0.59
C PRO A 511 28.20 2.73 0.20
N LEU A 512 28.27 2.63 1.54
CA LEU A 512 27.36 3.34 2.44
C LEU A 512 27.95 4.65 2.93
N THR A 513 27.09 5.63 3.09
CA THR A 513 27.38 6.80 3.92
C THR A 513 27.31 6.41 5.41
N SER A 514 28.00 7.17 6.28
CA SER A 514 27.94 6.94 7.74
C SER A 514 26.50 7.03 8.26
N GLY A 515 25.64 7.89 7.68
CA GLY A 515 24.24 8.00 8.07
C GLY A 515 23.42 6.76 7.71
N GLU A 516 23.63 6.18 6.54
CA GLU A 516 22.96 4.93 6.12
C GLU A 516 23.41 3.75 6.99
N ALA A 517 24.70 3.65 7.31
CA ALA A 517 25.18 2.61 8.20
C ALA A 517 24.55 2.69 9.59
N VAL A 518 24.45 3.88 10.18
CA VAL A 518 23.75 4.08 11.47
C VAL A 518 22.28 3.69 11.37
N ARG A 519 21.60 4.05 10.28
CA ARG A 519 20.20 3.67 10.05
C ARG A 519 20.01 2.16 10.00
N ILE A 520 20.90 1.44 9.33
CA ILE A 520 20.87 -0.03 9.28
C ILE A 520 21.07 -0.64 10.66
N ILE A 521 22.05 -0.14 11.42
CA ILE A 521 22.29 -0.59 12.79
C ILE A 521 21.08 -0.33 13.68
N HIS A 522 20.44 0.83 13.54
CA HIS A 522 19.18 1.13 14.23
C HIS A 522 18.09 0.11 13.90
N ILE A 523 17.92 -0.23 12.62
CA ILE A 523 16.95 -1.24 12.18
C ILE A 523 17.26 -2.60 12.81
N LEU A 524 18.52 -3.01 12.88
CA LEU A 524 18.92 -4.27 13.53
C LEU A 524 18.62 -4.28 15.02
N ILE A 525 18.92 -3.18 15.73
CA ILE A 525 18.58 -3.02 17.16
C ILE A 525 17.05 -3.14 17.34
N SER A 526 16.28 -2.52 16.45
CA SER A 526 14.83 -2.60 16.46
C SER A 526 14.32 -4.03 16.25
N ILE A 527 14.87 -4.76 15.25
CA ILE A 527 14.51 -6.16 14.99
C ILE A 527 14.81 -7.01 16.23
N ALA A 528 16.01 -6.91 16.80
CA ALA A 528 16.41 -7.68 17.97
C ALA A 528 15.54 -7.37 19.21
N THR A 529 15.24 -6.09 19.44
CA THR A 529 14.40 -5.63 20.55
C THR A 529 12.96 -6.14 20.42
N LEU A 530 12.37 -6.05 19.22
CA LEU A 530 11.01 -6.50 18.94
C LEU A 530 10.89 -8.02 19.01
N SER A 531 11.86 -8.76 18.45
CA SER A 531 11.88 -10.22 18.53
C SER A 531 11.93 -10.69 19.97
N GLY A 532 12.84 -10.16 20.79
CA GLY A 532 12.92 -10.51 22.21
C GLY A 532 11.69 -10.10 23.03
N LEU A 533 10.94 -9.06 22.59
CA LEU A 533 9.66 -8.71 23.21
C LEU A 533 8.59 -9.75 22.89
N LEU A 534 8.48 -10.16 21.63
CA LEU A 534 7.48 -11.11 21.13
C LEU A 534 7.73 -12.52 21.71
N GLU A 535 8.98 -12.98 21.81
CA GLU A 535 9.34 -14.25 22.44
C GLU A 535 8.88 -14.32 23.90
N ARG A 536 9.17 -13.29 24.69
CA ARG A 536 8.73 -13.20 26.08
C ARG A 536 7.20 -13.19 26.20
N GLY A 537 6.51 -12.56 25.24
CA GLY A 537 5.05 -12.60 25.16
C GLY A 537 4.53 -14.01 24.90
N THR A 538 5.16 -14.74 23.96
CA THR A 538 4.81 -16.11 23.60
C THR A 538 5.09 -17.09 24.75
N GLU A 539 6.23 -16.98 25.43
CA GLU A 539 6.52 -17.79 26.62
C GLU A 539 5.52 -17.56 27.75
N LYS A 540 5.08 -16.31 27.92
CA LYS A 540 4.05 -15.95 28.90
C LYS A 540 2.70 -16.56 28.55
N ILE A 541 2.33 -16.57 27.28
CA ILE A 541 1.12 -17.24 26.77
C ILE A 541 1.25 -18.76 26.94
N LYS A 542 2.36 -19.37 26.53
CA LYS A 542 2.63 -20.80 26.73
C LYS A 542 2.64 -21.20 28.20
N LYS A 543 3.17 -20.37 29.09
CA LYS A 543 3.10 -20.59 30.54
C LYS A 543 1.68 -20.44 31.09
N THR A 544 0.88 -19.54 30.52
CA THR A 544 -0.53 -19.37 30.89
C THR A 544 -1.38 -20.51 30.35
N GLU A 545 -1.05 -21.07 29.19
CA GLU A 545 -1.66 -22.27 28.62
C GLU A 545 -1.21 -23.56 29.32
N GLN A 546 -0.01 -23.60 29.91
CA GLN A 546 0.52 -24.68 30.74
C GLN A 546 0.24 -24.49 32.25
N GLU A 547 -0.55 -23.51 32.67
CA GLU A 547 -1.03 -23.46 34.04
C GLU A 547 -1.92 -24.68 34.32
N ASP A 548 -1.37 -25.63 35.07
CA ASP A 548 -2.07 -26.82 35.54
C ASP A 548 -3.46 -26.47 36.09
N TYR A 549 -4.48 -26.98 35.42
CA TYR A 549 -5.83 -27.02 35.98
C TYR A 549 -5.83 -28.15 36.98
N PRO A 550 -5.93 -27.90 38.30
CA PRO A 550 -5.92 -28.96 39.29
C PRO A 550 -7.13 -29.87 39.10
N GLU A 551 -6.96 -31.14 39.37
CA GLU A 551 -8.06 -32.11 39.34
C GLU A 551 -9.28 -31.60 40.11
N LEU A 552 -10.45 -31.65 39.47
CA LEU A 552 -11.70 -31.26 40.10
C LEU A 552 -12.26 -32.44 40.92
N GLN A 553 -12.36 -32.25 42.24
CA GLN A 553 -12.94 -33.21 43.16
C GLN A 553 -14.21 -32.63 43.82
N ILE A 554 -15.20 -33.49 44.12
CA ILE A 554 -16.46 -33.06 44.74
C ILE A 554 -16.64 -33.74 46.09
N ASP A 555 -16.85 -32.97 47.15
CA ASP A 555 -17.37 -33.46 48.46
C ASP A 555 -18.89 -33.29 48.47
N GLN A 556 -19.61 -34.39 48.25
CA GLN A 556 -21.06 -34.41 48.19
C GLN A 556 -21.71 -34.02 49.51
N ASN A 557 -21.13 -34.38 50.66
CA ASN A 557 -21.70 -34.13 51.97
C ASN A 557 -21.61 -32.63 52.35
N LYS A 558 -20.51 -31.99 51.93
CA LYS A 558 -20.28 -30.54 52.21
C LYS A 558 -20.78 -29.63 51.08
N ARG A 559 -21.16 -30.21 49.94
CA ARG A 559 -21.50 -29.47 48.68
C ARG A 559 -20.40 -28.54 48.25
N THR A 560 -19.18 -29.03 48.27
CA THR A 560 -18.01 -28.28 47.87
C THR A 560 -17.29 -28.90 46.70
N VAL A 561 -16.68 -28.06 45.86
CA VAL A 561 -15.73 -28.45 44.85
C VAL A 561 -14.33 -28.11 45.36
N ILE A 562 -13.41 -29.03 45.18
CA ILE A 562 -12.01 -28.87 45.56
C ILE A 562 -11.19 -28.80 44.27
N LEU A 563 -10.46 -27.71 44.12
CA LEU A 563 -9.54 -27.45 42.99
C LEU A 563 -8.15 -27.12 43.56
N GLY A 564 -7.31 -28.15 43.66
CA GLY A 564 -6.04 -28.03 44.40
C GLY A 564 -6.26 -27.62 45.85
N GLU A 565 -5.76 -26.47 46.27
CA GLU A 565 -5.95 -25.94 47.61
C GLU A 565 -7.25 -25.14 47.82
N ARG A 566 -7.98 -24.83 46.73
CA ARG A 566 -9.22 -24.04 46.75
C ARG A 566 -10.41 -24.95 47.06
N VAL A 567 -11.16 -24.60 48.09
CA VAL A 567 -12.43 -25.24 48.46
C VAL A 567 -13.57 -24.26 48.19
N ILE A 568 -14.42 -24.60 47.22
CA ILE A 568 -15.47 -23.73 46.70
C ILE A 568 -16.83 -24.30 47.12
N ARG A 569 -17.65 -23.57 47.86
CA ARG A 569 -19.00 -23.99 48.21
C ARG A 569 -19.97 -23.62 47.09
N ILE A 570 -20.68 -24.62 46.57
CA ILE A 570 -21.63 -24.47 45.47
C ILE A 570 -23.06 -24.39 46.02
N PRO A 571 -23.90 -23.44 45.57
CA PRO A 571 -25.31 -23.38 45.94
C PRO A 571 -26.10 -24.65 45.56
N PRO A 572 -27.20 -24.98 46.26
CA PRO A 572 -27.86 -26.30 46.11
C PRO A 572 -28.29 -26.66 44.68
N SER A 573 -28.87 -25.77 43.92
CA SER A 573 -29.35 -26.01 42.57
C SER A 573 -28.19 -26.20 41.57
N PRO A 574 -27.20 -25.27 41.49
CA PRO A 574 -25.97 -25.47 40.69
C PRO A 574 -25.20 -26.75 41.11
N PHE A 575 -25.13 -27.06 42.39
CA PHE A 575 -24.45 -28.26 42.88
C PHE A 575 -25.07 -29.56 42.35
N LYS A 576 -26.40 -29.65 42.32
CA LYS A 576 -27.10 -30.82 41.79
C LYS A 576 -26.73 -31.08 40.32
N LEU A 577 -26.67 -30.03 39.51
CA LEU A 577 -26.33 -30.12 38.11
C LEU A 577 -24.85 -30.50 37.93
N LEU A 578 -23.94 -29.83 38.65
CA LEU A 578 -22.52 -30.15 38.59
C LEU A 578 -22.24 -31.59 39.06
N PHE A 579 -22.93 -32.05 40.11
CA PHE A 579 -22.78 -33.42 40.62
C PHE A 579 -23.30 -34.44 39.63
N TYR A 580 -24.37 -34.15 38.91
CA TYR A 580 -24.85 -35.00 37.83
C TYR A 580 -23.83 -35.14 36.71
N LEU A 581 -23.22 -34.04 36.27
CA LEU A 581 -22.13 -34.05 35.29
C LEU A 581 -20.91 -34.82 35.82
N TYR A 582 -20.59 -34.70 37.09
CA TYR A 582 -19.51 -35.44 37.76
C TYR A 582 -19.72 -36.95 37.78
N GLN A 583 -20.96 -37.40 37.86
CA GLN A 583 -21.30 -38.82 37.76
C GLN A 583 -21.28 -39.35 36.32
N HIS A 584 -21.22 -38.50 35.31
CA HIS A 584 -21.29 -38.82 33.89
C HIS A 584 -20.16 -38.14 33.08
N THR A 585 -18.94 -38.13 33.64
CA THR A 585 -17.76 -37.51 33.01
C THR A 585 -17.31 -38.21 31.73
N ASP A 586 -17.73 -39.43 31.50
CA ASP A 586 -17.44 -40.27 30.34
C ASP A 586 -18.18 -39.84 29.05
N ARG A 587 -19.16 -38.94 29.16
CA ARG A 587 -20.00 -38.54 28.03
C ARG A 587 -20.58 -37.14 28.15
N VAL A 588 -21.04 -36.60 27.00
CA VAL A 588 -21.83 -35.38 26.97
C VAL A 588 -23.25 -35.65 27.48
N CYS A 589 -23.71 -34.84 28.45
CA CYS A 589 -25.08 -34.83 28.94
C CYS A 589 -25.90 -33.81 28.14
N SER A 590 -26.99 -34.25 27.50
CA SER A 590 -27.79 -33.30 26.71
C SER A 590 -28.56 -32.32 27.62
N THR A 591 -28.86 -31.15 27.08
CA THR A 591 -29.63 -30.12 27.81
C THR A 591 -31.00 -30.65 28.24
N GLU A 592 -31.63 -31.48 27.42
CA GLU A 592 -32.92 -32.11 27.73
C GLU A 592 -32.78 -33.15 28.84
N GLU A 593 -31.71 -33.95 28.84
CA GLU A 593 -31.39 -34.90 29.90
C GLU A 593 -31.17 -34.21 31.25
N LEU A 594 -30.38 -33.12 31.27
CA LEU A 594 -30.13 -32.31 32.45
C LEU A 594 -31.43 -31.68 32.98
N ARG A 595 -32.30 -31.24 32.08
CA ARG A 595 -33.61 -30.70 32.42
C ARG A 595 -34.47 -31.77 33.11
N LYS A 596 -34.60 -32.94 32.51
CA LYS A 596 -35.48 -34.01 33.00
C LYS A 596 -34.98 -34.62 34.30
N ASN A 597 -33.69 -34.90 34.42
CA ASN A 597 -33.14 -35.70 35.52
C ASN A 597 -32.67 -34.86 36.73
N VAL A 598 -32.37 -33.57 36.54
CA VAL A 598 -31.73 -32.75 37.58
C VAL A 598 -32.59 -31.59 38.05
N ILE A 599 -33.18 -30.84 37.12
CA ILE A 599 -33.84 -29.56 37.42
C ILE A 599 -35.36 -29.70 37.53
N GLY A 600 -35.98 -30.58 36.70
CA GLY A 600 -37.42 -30.80 36.65
C GLY A 600 -38.05 -30.26 35.35
N GLU A 601 -39.11 -30.92 34.89
CA GLU A 601 -39.76 -30.68 33.59
C GLU A 601 -40.41 -29.27 33.48
N ASN A 602 -40.65 -28.62 34.58
CA ASN A 602 -41.28 -27.29 34.61
C ASN A 602 -40.34 -26.14 34.21
N TYR A 603 -39.05 -26.41 34.01
CA TYR A 603 -38.05 -25.37 33.64
C TYR A 603 -37.66 -25.51 32.17
N ASN A 604 -37.35 -24.40 31.54
CA ASN A 604 -36.92 -24.34 30.14
C ASN A 604 -35.41 -24.56 29.98
N ALA A 605 -34.94 -24.82 28.75
CA ALA A 605 -33.54 -25.03 28.43
C ALA A 605 -32.66 -23.84 28.80
N THR A 606 -33.17 -22.60 28.69
CA THR A 606 -32.45 -21.38 29.04
C THR A 606 -32.02 -21.35 30.52
N TYR A 607 -32.81 -21.98 31.40
CA TYR A 607 -32.48 -22.06 32.82
C TYR A 607 -31.26 -22.98 33.07
N ILE A 608 -31.09 -24.05 32.29
CA ILE A 608 -29.87 -24.88 32.33
C ILE A 608 -28.64 -24.03 31.99
N HIS A 609 -28.68 -23.25 30.91
CA HIS A 609 -27.59 -22.37 30.51
C HIS A 609 -27.24 -21.37 31.63
N THR A 610 -28.23 -20.80 32.28
CA THR A 610 -28.02 -19.89 33.41
C THR A 610 -27.31 -20.54 34.58
N ILE A 611 -27.69 -21.80 34.92
CA ILE A 611 -27.03 -22.56 35.98
C ILE A 611 -25.60 -22.91 35.60
N ILE A 612 -25.36 -23.36 34.37
CA ILE A 612 -24.02 -23.68 33.86
C ILE A 612 -23.12 -22.47 33.97
N ASN A 613 -23.56 -21.30 33.48
CA ASN A 613 -22.77 -20.08 33.57
C ASN A 613 -22.44 -19.72 35.02
N ARG A 614 -23.40 -19.91 35.95
CA ARG A 614 -23.16 -19.65 37.36
C ARG A 614 -22.18 -20.63 38.01
N ILE A 615 -22.14 -21.90 37.52
CA ILE A 615 -21.13 -22.86 37.98
C ILE A 615 -19.76 -22.44 37.42
N ARG A 616 -19.68 -22.08 36.14
CA ARG A 616 -18.45 -21.59 35.50
C ARG A 616 -17.85 -20.39 36.23
N GLU A 617 -18.66 -19.38 36.57
CA GLU A 617 -18.24 -18.24 37.36
C GLU A 617 -17.60 -18.64 38.71
N LEU A 618 -17.94 -19.77 39.26
CA LEU A 618 -17.43 -20.25 40.56
C LEU A 618 -16.16 -21.08 40.43
N ILE A 619 -16.06 -21.95 39.39
CA ILE A 619 -15.01 -22.97 39.30
C ILE A 619 -13.98 -22.68 38.20
N GLU A 620 -14.34 -21.99 37.12
CA GLU A 620 -13.45 -21.72 36.04
C GLU A 620 -12.50 -20.53 36.37
N LYS A 621 -11.33 -20.52 35.79
CA LYS A 621 -10.46 -19.33 35.82
C LYS A 621 -10.98 -18.23 34.89
N ASP A 622 -11.47 -18.63 33.71
CA ASP A 622 -12.15 -17.81 32.73
C ASP A 622 -13.49 -18.45 32.35
N PRO A 623 -14.64 -17.91 32.80
CA PRO A 623 -15.95 -18.44 32.51
C PRO A 623 -16.34 -18.44 31.03
N GLU A 624 -15.77 -17.55 30.22
CA GLU A 624 -16.02 -17.45 28.79
C GLU A 624 -15.25 -18.53 28.01
N ASN A 625 -14.08 -18.92 28.51
CA ASN A 625 -13.24 -20.00 27.96
C ASN A 625 -13.17 -21.19 28.94
N ALA A 626 -14.33 -21.70 29.31
CA ALA A 626 -14.49 -22.77 30.31
C ALA A 626 -13.74 -24.04 29.90
N ARG A 627 -12.97 -24.61 30.84
CA ARG A 627 -12.18 -25.84 30.66
C ARG A 627 -12.75 -27.03 31.42
N TYR A 628 -13.28 -26.81 32.63
CA TYR A 628 -13.93 -27.91 33.38
C TYR A 628 -15.30 -28.24 32.81
N ILE A 629 -16.15 -27.25 32.51
CA ILE A 629 -17.46 -27.50 31.92
C ILE A 629 -17.43 -27.12 30.43
N VAL A 630 -17.19 -28.12 29.60
CA VAL A 630 -17.12 -27.95 28.15
C VAL A 630 -18.51 -27.98 27.53
N SER A 631 -18.78 -27.04 26.59
CA SER A 631 -20.01 -27.04 25.80
C SER A 631 -19.79 -27.76 24.48
N GLU A 632 -20.59 -28.79 24.21
CA GLU A 632 -20.67 -29.38 22.89
C GLU A 632 -21.83 -28.75 22.11
N HIS A 633 -21.49 -28.06 21.02
CA HIS A 633 -22.43 -27.22 20.27
C HIS A 633 -23.68 -28.01 19.84
N SER A 634 -24.88 -27.53 20.20
CA SER A 634 -26.19 -28.11 19.92
C SER A 634 -26.48 -29.46 20.60
N ILE A 635 -25.58 -29.98 21.43
CA ILE A 635 -25.74 -31.28 22.11
C ILE A 635 -25.97 -31.10 23.62
N GLY A 636 -25.01 -30.50 24.32
CA GLY A 636 -25.10 -30.37 25.77
C GLY A 636 -23.79 -29.99 26.45
N TYR A 637 -23.54 -30.57 27.63
CA TYR A 637 -22.39 -30.24 28.47
C TYR A 637 -21.67 -31.49 28.94
N GLN A 638 -20.36 -31.40 29.06
CA GLN A 638 -19.50 -32.42 29.65
C GLN A 638 -18.62 -31.82 30.73
N LEU A 639 -18.34 -32.55 31.79
CA LEU A 639 -17.38 -32.16 32.81
C LEU A 639 -16.05 -32.90 32.54
N ASP A 640 -14.97 -32.11 32.36
CA ASP A 640 -13.61 -32.61 32.33
C ASP A 640 -12.97 -32.41 33.71
N LEU A 641 -12.51 -33.49 34.32
CA LEU A 641 -11.88 -33.43 35.65
C LEU A 641 -10.42 -33.04 35.61
N HIS A 642 -9.76 -33.21 34.47
CA HIS A 642 -8.35 -32.95 34.25
C HIS A 642 -8.14 -32.13 32.97
N PRO A 643 -8.71 -30.90 32.85
CA PRO A 643 -8.57 -30.13 31.64
C PRO A 643 -7.10 -29.73 31.39
N LYS A 644 -6.68 -29.91 30.15
CA LYS A 644 -5.32 -29.63 29.68
C LYS A 644 -5.17 -28.19 29.20
#